data_f346f7813c67d14cd88f978e27da64ad
#
_entry.id   f346f7813c67d14cd88f978e27da64ad
#
_cell.length_a   1.000
_cell.length_b   1.000
_cell.length_c   1.000
_cell.angle_alpha   90.00
_cell.angle_beta   90.00
_cell.angle_gamma   90.00
#
_symmetry.space_group_name_H-M   'P 1'
#
loop_
_entity.id
_entity.type
_entity.pdbx_description
1 polymer ?
#
loop_
_entity_poly.entity_id
_entity_poly.type
_entity_poly.pdbx_seq_one_letter_code
_entity_poly.pdbx_strand_id
1 'polypeptide(L)'
;MSQNLVVGFIGNPNCGKTTLFNAFTGANLKVANWPGVTVEKVEGALKYHNNTYRLVDLPGTYSLTSYTMEEQVSRQYILSDDVDVIVDVADASSLERNLYLTLQLLELGKPVVLALNMMDIVEKRGMEIDLHRLPEMLGIPVIPVSARKRTGLEILMHAVSHHKNAVMPDKLDHHHTMPSHHKHDHHADHAMVYSDEIEDKIDSISDALQKRYPEIIHVRWCAIKLLEGDKEISEKYPVDLPQVLDRSYESEIINQKYEFIEEIVQEVLVNKEEKAQSTDKADRILTHPIFGIPIFLGIMALVFLLTFTVGDFISGYFELAVEWLSGFISNALAAWQVNPAVTSLLVDGIIAGVGGILTFLPNIFILFLALAFLEDSGYMARVAYVMDGIMGRIGLSGRAFIPMILGFGCSVPAVMASRALEDNKDRMKTMLVTPFMSCSARLPIYILFSQMFFGKHAMIAAYSMYVIGLVVAVFVAFILHIVDKKEANGMLIIELPEYKAPSARTIWIYVWEKVKDYLTKAGTVIFLASIAMWLLLNFGIHGYTNEMSESFGAAIGHFIVPVLKPIGLGYWQIAVALIAGISAKEVVVSSCAVLFGIANVNSAAGMGALHQALGAAGFGMVNAYCLMIFCLLYIPCFATLATIRKESGSTKFMFLAAGFQLVMAWLASFVVFQVF
;
A
#
# COMPACT_ATOMS: atom_id res chain seq x y z
N MET A 1 19.24 2.54 45.48
CA MET A 1 19.70 1.85 44.25
C MET A 1 18.91 2.42 43.10
N SER A 2 19.55 2.98 42.09
CA SER A 2 18.87 3.49 40.89
C SER A 2 18.24 2.29 40.16
N GLN A 3 16.91 2.23 40.09
CA GLN A 3 16.22 1.21 39.32
C GLN A 3 16.21 1.64 37.85
N ASN A 4 16.70 0.77 36.96
CA ASN A 4 16.54 0.92 35.52
C ASN A 4 15.19 0.30 35.13
N LEU A 5 14.17 1.13 34.97
CA LEU A 5 12.83 0.71 34.55
C LEU A 5 12.72 0.72 33.03
N VAL A 6 12.11 -0.31 32.46
CA VAL A 6 11.84 -0.42 31.04
C VAL A 6 10.36 -0.14 30.77
N VAL A 7 10.09 0.88 29.95
CA VAL A 7 8.74 1.34 29.62
C VAL A 7 8.49 1.13 28.14
N GLY A 8 7.49 0.30 27.81
CA GLY A 8 7.06 0.06 26.44
C GLY A 8 5.96 1.02 26.03
N PHE A 9 6.16 1.80 24.95
CA PHE A 9 5.13 2.65 24.36
C PHE A 9 4.43 1.88 23.24
N ILE A 10 3.13 1.71 23.39
CA ILE A 10 2.27 1.09 22.37
C ILE A 10 1.08 1.98 22.09
N GLY A 11 0.34 1.73 21.02
CA GLY A 11 -0.89 2.45 20.66
C GLY A 11 -1.25 2.24 19.21
N ASN A 12 -2.45 2.63 18.85
CA ASN A 12 -2.93 2.52 17.48
C ASN A 12 -2.08 3.35 16.51
N PRO A 13 -1.97 2.96 15.24
CA PRO A 13 -1.40 3.82 14.22
C PRO A 13 -2.07 5.21 14.23
N ASN A 14 -1.26 6.26 14.11
CA ASN A 14 -1.69 7.67 14.09
C ASN A 14 -2.24 8.26 15.41
N CYS A 15 -2.24 7.54 16.53
CA CYS A 15 -2.58 8.11 17.85
C CYS A 15 -1.56 9.15 18.38
N GLY A 16 -0.47 9.38 17.66
CA GLY A 16 0.59 10.31 18.05
C GLY A 16 1.65 9.71 18.97
N LYS A 17 1.76 8.38 19.04
CA LYS A 17 2.72 7.62 19.86
C LYS A 17 4.17 8.08 19.64
N THR A 18 4.65 8.07 18.41
CA THR A 18 6.03 8.49 18.07
C THR A 18 6.28 9.96 18.41
N THR A 19 5.27 10.83 18.27
CA THR A 19 5.37 12.24 18.67
C THR A 19 5.52 12.37 20.18
N LEU A 20 4.76 11.59 20.94
CA LEU A 20 4.83 11.53 22.41
C LEU A 20 6.17 10.97 22.87
N PHE A 21 6.62 9.88 22.27
CA PHE A 21 7.91 9.26 22.53
C PHE A 21 9.08 10.23 22.29
N ASN A 22 9.06 10.95 21.16
CA ASN A 22 10.07 11.95 20.83
C ASN A 22 10.02 13.17 21.77
N ALA A 23 8.85 13.49 22.33
CA ALA A 23 8.73 14.57 23.30
C ALA A 23 9.46 14.25 24.62
N PHE A 24 9.57 12.95 25.00
CA PHE A 24 10.32 12.48 26.15
C PHE A 24 11.81 12.30 25.89
N THR A 25 12.17 11.72 24.74
CA THR A 25 13.55 11.28 24.46
C THR A 25 14.42 12.34 23.81
N GLY A 26 13.81 13.33 23.16
CA GLY A 26 14.55 14.39 22.44
C GLY A 26 15.41 13.79 21.32
N ALA A 27 16.70 14.24 21.22
CA ALA A 27 17.63 13.79 20.19
C ALA A 27 18.40 12.50 20.52
N ASN A 28 18.19 11.89 21.70
CA ASN A 28 18.94 10.74 22.18
C ASN A 28 18.22 9.42 21.82
N LEU A 29 18.12 9.12 20.54
CA LEU A 29 17.48 7.91 20.02
C LEU A 29 18.52 6.90 19.54
N LYS A 30 18.31 5.64 19.86
CA LYS A 30 18.99 4.50 19.24
C LYS A 30 18.02 3.79 18.32
N VAL A 31 18.35 3.71 17.04
CA VAL A 31 17.56 2.99 16.05
C VAL A 31 18.30 1.70 15.69
N ALA A 32 17.60 0.58 15.77
CA ALA A 32 18.08 -0.75 15.40
C ALA A 32 16.91 -1.52 14.75
N ASN A 33 17.15 -2.70 14.22
CA ASN A 33 16.06 -3.58 13.83
C ASN A 33 15.74 -4.58 14.95
N TRP A 34 14.50 -4.99 15.05
CA TRP A 34 14.12 -6.10 15.92
C TRP A 34 14.83 -7.39 15.46
N PRO A 35 15.29 -8.26 16.37
CA PRO A 35 15.99 -9.49 16.01
C PRO A 35 15.18 -10.35 15.05
N GLY A 36 15.77 -10.69 13.90
CA GLY A 36 15.18 -11.60 12.91
C GLY A 36 14.13 -11.00 11.97
N VAL A 37 13.81 -9.70 12.08
CA VAL A 37 12.80 -9.02 11.25
C VAL A 37 13.29 -7.67 10.74
N THR A 38 12.63 -7.13 9.71
CA THR A 38 12.96 -5.82 9.10
C THR A 38 12.24 -4.64 9.76
N VAL A 39 11.64 -4.86 10.93
CA VAL A 39 10.90 -3.83 11.69
C VAL A 39 11.90 -3.02 12.52
N GLU A 40 11.79 -1.69 12.48
CA GLU A 40 12.67 -0.80 13.24
C GLU A 40 12.32 -0.81 14.74
N LYS A 41 13.35 -0.87 15.57
CA LYS A 41 13.29 -0.72 17.03
C LYS A 41 13.87 0.63 17.41
N VAL A 42 13.09 1.46 18.06
CA VAL A 42 13.53 2.77 18.55
C VAL A 42 13.58 2.77 20.07
N GLU A 43 14.74 3.05 20.63
CA GLU A 43 14.96 3.12 22.07
C GLU A 43 15.47 4.50 22.49
N GLY A 44 15.02 4.96 23.63
CA GLY A 44 15.48 6.20 24.26
C GLY A 44 15.74 6.03 25.73
N ALA A 45 16.49 6.95 26.33
CA ALA A 45 16.74 6.99 27.75
C ALA A 45 16.25 8.32 28.32
N LEU A 46 15.49 8.25 29.41
CA LEU A 46 14.98 9.40 30.15
C LEU A 46 15.44 9.33 31.60
N LYS A 47 15.97 10.44 32.14
CA LYS A 47 16.25 10.59 33.57
C LYS A 47 15.11 11.37 34.22
N TYR A 48 14.48 10.76 35.22
CA TYR A 48 13.39 11.34 35.98
C TYR A 48 13.53 10.98 37.47
N HIS A 49 13.54 11.96 38.38
CA HIS A 49 13.70 11.78 39.83
C HIS A 49 14.78 10.75 40.27
N ASN A 50 16.03 10.95 39.83
CA ASN A 50 17.19 10.10 40.09
C ASN A 50 17.14 8.65 39.54
N ASN A 51 16.08 8.27 38.83
CA ASN A 51 15.97 7.00 38.13
C ASN A 51 16.23 7.16 36.66
N THR A 52 16.74 6.11 36.02
CA THR A 52 16.90 6.06 34.56
C THR A 52 15.84 5.14 34.00
N TYR A 53 15.04 5.65 33.06
CA TYR A 53 14.01 4.91 32.34
C TYR A 53 14.51 4.61 30.93
N ARG A 54 14.43 3.34 30.55
CA ARG A 54 14.64 2.92 29.16
C ARG A 54 13.28 2.90 28.49
N LEU A 55 13.08 3.79 27.52
CA LEU A 55 11.85 3.91 26.76
C LEU A 55 12.01 3.14 25.47
N VAL A 56 11.03 2.32 25.10
CA VAL A 56 11.02 1.52 23.88
C VAL A 56 9.76 1.87 23.10
N ASP A 57 9.92 2.35 21.86
CA ASP A 57 8.80 2.60 20.95
C ASP A 57 8.45 1.31 20.20
N LEU A 58 7.27 0.76 20.47
CA LEU A 58 6.77 -0.44 19.81
C LEU A 58 6.06 -0.04 18.50
N PRO A 59 6.05 -0.91 17.48
CA PRO A 59 5.23 -0.71 16.30
C PRO A 59 3.77 -0.41 16.64
N GLY A 60 3.15 0.50 15.89
CA GLY A 60 1.72 0.78 16.07
C GLY A 60 0.88 -0.43 15.68
N THR A 61 -0.08 -0.78 16.54
CA THR A 61 -0.96 -1.93 16.32
C THR A 61 -2.39 -1.60 16.75
N TYR A 62 -3.36 -2.20 16.08
CA TYR A 62 -4.77 -2.10 16.46
C TYR A 62 -5.20 -3.21 17.40
N SER A 63 -4.47 -4.31 17.42
CA SER A 63 -4.78 -5.51 18.19
C SER A 63 -3.50 -6.28 18.53
N LEU A 64 -3.56 -7.09 19.58
CA LEU A 64 -2.52 -8.07 19.92
C LEU A 64 -2.73 -9.43 19.24
N THR A 65 -3.62 -9.53 18.26
CA THR A 65 -3.74 -10.69 17.38
C THR A 65 -2.65 -10.65 16.31
N SER A 66 -1.92 -11.76 16.10
CA SER A 66 -0.68 -11.80 15.30
C SER A 66 -0.94 -11.89 13.78
N TYR A 67 -1.63 -10.90 13.19
CA TYR A 67 -1.86 -10.89 11.74
C TYR A 67 -0.70 -10.27 10.95
N THR A 68 -0.05 -9.23 11.50
CA THR A 68 1.08 -8.54 10.86
C THR A 68 2.40 -8.82 11.58
N MET A 69 3.53 -8.60 10.91
CA MET A 69 4.85 -8.72 11.54
C MET A 69 5.05 -7.70 12.68
N GLU A 70 4.52 -6.50 12.49
CA GLU A 70 4.56 -5.44 13.50
C GLU A 70 3.78 -5.84 14.76
N GLU A 71 2.59 -6.43 14.59
CA GLU A 71 1.79 -6.95 15.71
C GLU A 71 2.47 -8.09 16.44
N GLN A 72 3.08 -9.03 15.71
CA GLN A 72 3.86 -10.11 16.29
C GLN A 72 5.02 -9.60 17.14
N VAL A 73 5.78 -8.63 16.64
CA VAL A 73 6.90 -8.01 17.36
C VAL A 73 6.41 -7.32 18.63
N SER A 74 5.35 -6.51 18.54
CA SER A 74 4.76 -5.81 19.69
C SER A 74 4.25 -6.80 20.73
N ARG A 75 3.51 -7.83 20.30
CA ARG A 75 3.00 -8.90 21.18
C ARG A 75 4.12 -9.66 21.88
N GLN A 76 5.13 -10.14 21.15
CA GLN A 76 6.25 -10.89 21.72
C GLN A 76 7.03 -10.06 22.75
N TYR A 77 7.25 -8.77 22.47
CA TYR A 77 7.95 -7.90 23.40
C TYR A 77 7.14 -7.59 24.64
N ILE A 78 5.83 -7.35 24.52
CA ILE A 78 4.95 -7.11 25.66
C ILE A 78 4.81 -8.36 26.55
N LEU A 79 4.79 -9.56 25.95
CA LEU A 79 4.75 -10.83 26.67
C LEU A 79 6.08 -11.18 27.36
N SER A 80 7.19 -10.54 26.95
CA SER A 80 8.48 -10.77 27.59
C SER A 80 8.55 -10.13 28.98
N ASP A 81 9.47 -10.62 29.81
CA ASP A 81 9.73 -10.05 31.13
C ASP A 81 10.59 -8.77 31.09
N ASP A 82 10.95 -8.31 29.87
CA ASP A 82 11.80 -7.13 29.67
C ASP A 82 11.07 -5.81 29.91
N VAL A 83 9.73 -5.80 29.93
CA VAL A 83 8.90 -4.59 30.08
C VAL A 83 8.30 -4.53 31.50
N ASP A 84 8.63 -3.47 32.22
CA ASP A 84 8.12 -3.23 33.58
C ASP A 84 6.74 -2.53 33.58
N VAL A 85 6.54 -1.55 32.67
CA VAL A 85 5.29 -0.77 32.56
C VAL A 85 4.99 -0.51 31.10
N ILE A 86 3.72 -0.62 30.74
CA ILE A 86 3.22 -0.31 29.39
C ILE A 86 2.54 1.05 29.42
N VAL A 87 2.92 1.94 28.51
CA VAL A 87 2.21 3.18 28.20
C VAL A 87 1.43 2.97 26.94
N ASP A 88 0.12 2.83 27.07
CA ASP A 88 -0.80 2.77 25.95
C ASP A 88 -1.18 4.19 25.52
N VAL A 89 -0.88 4.56 24.27
CA VAL A 89 -1.16 5.89 23.73
C VAL A 89 -2.43 5.86 22.91
N ALA A 90 -3.50 6.43 23.45
CA ALA A 90 -4.80 6.50 22.81
C ALA A 90 -5.11 7.90 22.27
N ASP A 91 -5.75 7.98 21.11
CA ASP A 91 -6.30 9.22 20.57
C ASP A 91 -7.62 9.55 21.25
N ALA A 92 -7.62 10.58 22.09
CA ALA A 92 -8.79 11.06 22.80
C ALA A 92 -9.95 11.49 21.89
N SER A 93 -9.65 11.91 20.67
CA SER A 93 -10.66 12.32 19.68
C SER A 93 -11.37 11.15 19.01
N SER A 94 -10.87 9.92 19.22
CA SER A 94 -11.40 8.66 18.65
C SER A 94 -11.30 7.55 19.69
N LEU A 95 -11.88 7.78 20.87
CA LEU A 95 -11.71 6.94 22.06
C LEU A 95 -12.17 5.50 21.84
N GLU A 96 -13.36 5.32 21.29
CA GLU A 96 -13.98 4.01 21.02
C GLU A 96 -13.03 3.04 20.31
N ARG A 97 -12.32 3.53 19.34
CA ARG A 97 -11.39 2.76 18.52
C ARG A 97 -10.10 2.38 19.26
N ASN A 98 -9.62 3.28 20.12
CA ASN A 98 -8.35 3.07 20.81
C ASN A 98 -8.50 2.16 22.01
N LEU A 99 -9.66 2.16 22.66
CA LEU A 99 -9.93 1.33 23.84
C LEU A 99 -9.90 -0.18 23.55
N TYR A 100 -10.07 -0.62 22.31
CA TYR A 100 -9.97 -2.04 21.97
C TYR A 100 -8.58 -2.62 22.27
N LEU A 101 -7.51 -1.90 21.91
CA LEU A 101 -6.15 -2.28 22.28
C LEU A 101 -5.94 -2.20 23.79
N THR A 102 -6.46 -1.13 24.43
CA THR A 102 -6.39 -0.96 25.88
C THR A 102 -6.97 -2.18 26.62
N LEU A 103 -8.16 -2.66 26.23
CA LEU A 103 -8.78 -3.83 26.85
C LEU A 103 -7.91 -5.10 26.68
N GLN A 104 -7.32 -5.31 25.52
CA GLN A 104 -6.42 -6.44 25.29
C GLN A 104 -5.14 -6.36 26.15
N LEU A 105 -4.64 -5.16 26.42
CA LEU A 105 -3.50 -4.95 27.31
C LEU A 105 -3.88 -5.21 28.78
N LEU A 106 -5.11 -4.85 29.18
CA LEU A 106 -5.63 -5.13 30.52
C LEU A 106 -5.79 -6.64 30.75
N GLU A 107 -6.25 -7.39 29.75
CA GLU A 107 -6.37 -8.86 29.83
C GLU A 107 -5.02 -9.56 30.11
N LEU A 108 -3.90 -8.93 29.75
CA LEU A 108 -2.55 -9.45 30.03
C LEU A 108 -2.17 -9.37 31.50
N GLY A 109 -2.82 -8.51 32.29
CA GLY A 109 -2.51 -8.32 33.71
C GLY A 109 -1.16 -7.65 33.99
N LYS A 110 -0.55 -6.97 33.01
CA LYS A 110 0.66 -6.14 33.20
C LYS A 110 0.29 -4.72 33.62
N PRO A 111 1.19 -4.01 34.32
CA PRO A 111 0.97 -2.60 34.65
C PRO A 111 0.82 -1.74 33.39
N VAL A 112 -0.37 -1.16 33.18
CA VAL A 112 -0.71 -0.30 32.04
C VAL A 112 -1.05 1.11 32.55
N VAL A 113 -0.53 2.13 31.86
CA VAL A 113 -0.93 3.54 32.02
C VAL A 113 -1.46 4.04 30.70
N LEU A 114 -2.70 4.51 30.67
CA LEU A 114 -3.31 5.08 29.47
C LEU A 114 -2.92 6.55 29.29
N ALA A 115 -2.16 6.86 28.25
CA ALA A 115 -1.86 8.22 27.84
C ALA A 115 -2.90 8.69 26.82
N LEU A 116 -3.87 9.47 27.30
CA LEU A 116 -4.97 9.99 26.48
C LEU A 116 -4.47 11.22 25.71
N ASN A 117 -3.96 11.00 24.50
CA ASN A 117 -3.31 12.00 23.66
C ASN A 117 -4.31 12.80 22.82
N MET A 118 -3.83 13.87 22.18
CA MET A 118 -4.62 14.77 21.34
C MET A 118 -5.73 15.56 22.09
N MET A 119 -5.56 15.80 23.38
CA MET A 119 -6.50 16.60 24.18
C MET A 119 -6.70 18.02 23.62
N ASP A 120 -5.72 18.57 22.91
CA ASP A 120 -5.86 19.85 22.20
C ASP A 120 -6.85 19.80 21.02
N ILE A 121 -7.10 18.63 20.47
CA ILE A 121 -8.12 18.39 19.45
C ILE A 121 -9.51 18.26 20.10
N VAL A 122 -9.58 17.52 21.20
CA VAL A 122 -10.82 17.36 21.99
C VAL A 122 -11.35 18.72 22.43
N GLU A 123 -10.50 19.58 23.03
CA GLU A 123 -10.82 20.96 23.40
C GLU A 123 -11.36 21.79 22.21
N LYS A 124 -10.66 21.71 21.06
CA LYS A 124 -11.07 22.42 19.84
C LYS A 124 -12.41 21.96 19.27
N ARG A 125 -12.76 20.71 19.47
CA ARG A 125 -14.02 20.13 19.01
C ARG A 125 -15.17 20.39 19.97
N GLY A 126 -14.91 20.98 21.14
CA GLY A 126 -15.92 21.17 22.17
C GLY A 126 -16.43 19.84 22.74
N MET A 127 -15.63 18.78 22.63
CA MET A 127 -15.90 17.50 23.28
C MET A 127 -15.38 17.56 24.71
N GLU A 128 -16.07 16.89 25.61
CA GLU A 128 -15.70 16.81 27.02
C GLU A 128 -15.60 15.31 27.39
N ILE A 129 -14.48 14.92 28.01
CA ILE A 129 -14.26 13.54 28.45
C ILE A 129 -14.21 13.56 29.96
N ASP A 130 -15.00 12.71 30.61
CA ASP A 130 -14.96 12.55 32.06
C ASP A 130 -13.69 11.78 32.48
N LEU A 131 -12.68 12.53 32.89
CA LEU A 131 -11.38 12.03 33.32
C LEU A 131 -11.41 11.39 34.72
N HIS A 132 -12.52 11.46 35.45
CA HIS A 132 -12.72 10.75 36.71
C HIS A 132 -13.38 9.37 36.46
N ARG A 133 -14.37 9.32 35.59
CA ARG A 133 -15.12 8.11 35.31
C ARG A 133 -14.32 7.09 34.47
N LEU A 134 -13.56 7.56 33.48
CA LEU A 134 -12.78 6.67 32.61
C LEU A 134 -11.74 5.80 33.36
N PRO A 135 -10.93 6.35 34.30
CA PRO A 135 -10.03 5.55 35.12
C PRO A 135 -10.76 4.53 36.01
N GLU A 136 -11.93 4.89 36.55
CA GLU A 136 -12.76 3.99 37.37
C GLU A 136 -13.24 2.79 36.55
N MET A 137 -13.74 3.02 35.32
CA MET A 137 -14.23 1.94 34.46
C MET A 137 -13.12 1.02 33.94
N LEU A 138 -11.93 1.57 33.68
CA LEU A 138 -10.79 0.79 33.16
C LEU A 138 -9.92 0.17 34.25
N GLY A 139 -10.00 0.67 35.49
CA GLY A 139 -9.15 0.22 36.60
C GLY A 139 -7.68 0.59 36.48
N ILE A 140 -7.33 1.56 35.62
CA ILE A 140 -5.94 1.99 35.35
C ILE A 140 -5.83 3.51 35.36
N PRO A 141 -4.61 4.06 35.62
CA PRO A 141 -4.38 5.49 35.50
C PRO A 141 -4.58 5.96 34.06
N VAL A 142 -5.40 7.02 33.87
CA VAL A 142 -5.62 7.68 32.60
C VAL A 142 -5.10 9.11 32.69
N ILE A 143 -4.11 9.44 31.88
CA ILE A 143 -3.41 10.72 31.94
C ILE A 143 -3.67 11.51 30.64
N PRO A 144 -4.37 12.65 30.74
CA PRO A 144 -4.60 13.51 29.57
C PRO A 144 -3.28 14.20 29.14
N VAL A 145 -2.91 14.03 27.87
CA VAL A 145 -1.68 14.57 27.32
C VAL A 145 -1.92 15.25 25.96
N SER A 146 -1.06 16.19 25.61
CA SER A 146 -0.92 16.66 24.22
C SER A 146 0.55 16.63 23.87
N ALA A 147 0.95 15.64 23.09
CA ALA A 147 2.32 15.50 22.60
C ALA A 147 2.77 16.73 21.80
N ARG A 148 1.85 17.33 21.04
CA ARG A 148 2.09 18.53 20.23
C ARG A 148 2.33 19.78 21.07
N LYS A 149 1.52 20.00 22.12
CA LYS A 149 1.65 21.13 23.07
C LYS A 149 2.64 20.85 24.20
N ARG A 150 3.12 19.62 24.32
CA ARG A 150 3.96 19.11 25.43
C ARG A 150 3.34 19.29 26.81
N THR A 151 2.01 19.12 26.91
CA THR A 151 1.29 19.19 28.20
C THR A 151 1.03 17.79 28.73
N GLY A 152 0.97 17.63 30.07
CA GLY A 152 0.69 16.36 30.74
C GLY A 152 1.87 15.38 30.84
N LEU A 153 3.03 15.68 30.25
CA LEU A 153 4.18 14.76 30.15
C LEU A 153 4.76 14.40 31.54
N GLU A 154 4.90 15.38 32.45
CA GLU A 154 5.43 15.14 33.80
C GLU A 154 4.47 14.28 34.61
N ILE A 155 3.16 14.50 34.50
CA ILE A 155 2.13 13.73 35.18
C ILE A 155 2.15 12.28 34.67
N LEU A 156 2.31 12.08 33.36
CA LEU A 156 2.43 10.75 32.77
C LEU A 156 3.65 9.99 33.33
N MET A 157 4.81 10.63 33.39
CA MET A 157 6.00 9.99 33.95
C MET A 157 5.87 9.73 35.47
N HIS A 158 5.18 10.61 36.19
CA HIS A 158 4.85 10.38 37.60
C HIS A 158 3.98 9.13 37.75
N ALA A 159 2.92 9.00 36.96
CA ALA A 159 2.07 7.81 36.97
C ALA A 159 2.86 6.54 36.65
N VAL A 160 3.67 6.55 35.59
CA VAL A 160 4.55 5.42 35.20
C VAL A 160 5.49 5.01 36.34
N SER A 161 6.09 6.01 37.03
CA SER A 161 7.04 5.72 38.12
C SER A 161 6.42 5.06 39.35
N HIS A 162 5.13 5.27 39.60
CA HIS A 162 4.41 4.75 40.78
C HIS A 162 3.61 3.49 40.46
N HIS A 163 3.28 3.23 39.19
CA HIS A 163 2.39 2.13 38.79
C HIS A 163 3.08 0.78 38.66
N LYS A 164 4.41 0.68 38.75
CA LYS A 164 5.16 -0.59 38.68
C LYS A 164 4.68 -1.66 39.68
N ASN A 165 4.27 -1.23 40.88
CA ASN A 165 3.86 -2.11 41.97
C ASN A 165 2.35 -2.06 42.26
N ALA A 166 1.58 -1.43 41.36
CA ALA A 166 0.15 -1.39 41.52
C ALA A 166 -0.41 -2.80 41.19
N VAL A 167 -0.83 -3.48 42.21
CA VAL A 167 -1.77 -4.59 42.07
C VAL A 167 -3.06 -3.97 41.53
N MET A 168 -3.73 -4.59 40.58
CA MET A 168 -5.04 -4.12 40.15
C MET A 168 -5.94 -3.82 41.36
N PRO A 169 -6.74 -2.73 41.33
CA PRO A 169 -7.58 -2.38 42.47
C PRO A 169 -8.52 -3.54 42.78
N ASP A 170 -8.60 -3.89 44.09
CA ASP A 170 -9.33 -5.04 44.59
C ASP A 170 -10.87 -5.00 44.35
N LYS A 171 -11.40 -3.93 43.80
CA LYS A 171 -12.83 -3.82 43.45
C LYS A 171 -13.04 -2.81 42.34
N LEU A 172 -13.55 -3.29 41.20
CA LEU A 172 -14.13 -2.47 40.13
C LEU A 172 -15.65 -2.51 40.36
N ASP A 173 -16.27 -1.37 40.68
CA ASP A 173 -17.72 -1.26 40.83
C ASP A 173 -18.38 -1.20 39.47
N HIS A 174 -18.77 -2.35 38.92
CA HIS A 174 -19.64 -2.42 37.75
C HIS A 174 -21.11 -2.56 38.22
N HIS A 175 -21.94 -1.61 37.85
CA HIS A 175 -23.38 -1.65 38.08
C HIS A 175 -24.12 -2.52 37.06
N HIS A 176 -23.82 -3.81 36.95
CA HIS A 176 -24.69 -4.76 36.28
C HIS A 176 -25.68 -5.37 37.27
N THR A 177 -26.94 -4.95 37.16
CA THR A 177 -28.08 -5.44 37.96
C THR A 177 -28.60 -6.79 37.45
N MET A 178 -27.76 -7.82 37.36
CA MET A 178 -28.22 -9.19 37.20
C MET A 178 -27.68 -10.05 38.35
N PRO A 179 -28.52 -10.78 39.07
CA PRO A 179 -28.06 -11.68 40.12
C PRO A 179 -27.35 -12.86 39.48
N SER A 180 -26.02 -12.93 39.65
CA SER A 180 -25.22 -14.07 39.22
C SER A 180 -25.45 -15.25 40.15
N HIS A 181 -25.74 -16.42 39.59
CA HIS A 181 -25.87 -17.70 40.32
C HIS A 181 -24.56 -18.50 40.37
N HIS A 182 -23.39 -17.87 40.14
CA HIS A 182 -22.12 -18.57 40.00
C HIS A 182 -21.26 -18.58 41.27
N LYS A 183 -20.45 -19.63 41.40
CA LYS A 183 -19.57 -19.91 42.55
C LYS A 183 -18.35 -18.99 42.65
N HIS A 184 -18.04 -18.24 41.61
CA HIS A 184 -16.94 -17.28 41.54
C HIS A 184 -17.46 -15.90 41.15
N ASP A 185 -17.06 -14.89 41.91
CA ASP A 185 -17.42 -13.50 41.66
C ASP A 185 -16.34 -12.86 40.74
N HIS A 186 -16.48 -13.04 39.43
CA HIS A 186 -15.51 -12.55 38.43
C HIS A 186 -15.46 -11.02 38.35
N HIS A 187 -16.51 -10.32 38.83
CA HIS A 187 -16.63 -8.86 38.76
C HIS A 187 -15.65 -8.10 39.66
N ALA A 188 -15.06 -8.78 40.65
CA ALA A 188 -14.14 -8.13 41.59
C ALA A 188 -12.70 -8.02 41.06
N ASP A 189 -12.29 -8.88 40.10
CA ASP A 189 -10.89 -9.07 39.73
C ASP A 189 -10.50 -8.58 38.34
N HIS A 190 -11.48 -8.25 37.47
CA HIS A 190 -11.21 -7.95 36.05
C HIS A 190 -11.94 -6.71 35.58
N ALA A 191 -11.25 -5.87 34.77
CA ALA A 191 -11.83 -4.67 34.16
C ALA A 191 -13.00 -4.97 33.19
N MET A 192 -12.96 -6.15 32.55
CA MET A 192 -14.01 -6.65 31.68
C MET A 192 -14.31 -8.12 32.00
N VAL A 193 -15.59 -8.44 32.10
CA VAL A 193 -16.11 -9.79 32.29
C VAL A 193 -17.00 -10.14 31.11
N TYR A 194 -16.78 -11.31 30.53
CA TYR A 194 -17.58 -11.83 29.43
C TYR A 194 -18.88 -12.45 29.93
N SER A 195 -19.74 -12.88 28.98
CA SER A 195 -20.95 -13.63 29.32
C SER A 195 -20.59 -14.91 30.08
N ASP A 196 -21.52 -15.36 30.94
CA ASP A 196 -21.33 -16.54 31.80
C ASP A 196 -20.86 -17.77 31.02
N GLU A 197 -21.38 -17.97 29.79
CA GLU A 197 -20.96 -19.08 28.93
C GLU A 197 -19.48 -19.01 28.55
N ILE A 198 -18.98 -17.81 28.24
CA ILE A 198 -17.58 -17.59 27.84
C ILE A 198 -16.67 -17.65 29.06
N GLU A 199 -17.09 -17.09 30.21
CA GLU A 199 -16.32 -17.14 31.46
C GLU A 199 -16.15 -18.58 31.96
N ASP A 200 -17.20 -19.41 31.95
CA ASP A 200 -17.13 -20.83 32.34
C ASP A 200 -16.11 -21.61 31.44
N LYS A 201 -16.04 -21.25 30.17
CA LYS A 201 -15.06 -21.84 29.24
C LYS A 201 -13.64 -21.33 29.53
N ILE A 202 -13.48 -20.00 29.78
CA ILE A 202 -12.19 -19.41 30.17
C ILE A 202 -11.66 -20.09 31.44
N ASP A 203 -12.49 -20.28 32.44
CA ASP A 203 -12.11 -20.94 33.70
C ASP A 203 -11.69 -22.40 33.47
N SER A 204 -12.47 -23.14 32.70
CA SER A 204 -12.16 -24.53 32.37
C SER A 204 -10.81 -24.67 31.65
N ILE A 205 -10.50 -23.76 30.73
CA ILE A 205 -9.21 -23.75 30.00
C ILE A 205 -8.09 -23.29 30.94
N SER A 206 -8.34 -22.27 31.78
CA SER A 206 -7.37 -21.72 32.72
C SER A 206 -6.93 -22.79 33.73
N ASP A 207 -7.88 -23.54 34.28
CA ASP A 207 -7.60 -24.66 35.15
C ASP A 207 -6.76 -25.76 34.48
N ALA A 208 -7.06 -26.07 33.22
CA ALA A 208 -6.31 -27.05 32.45
C ALA A 208 -4.89 -26.58 32.15
N LEU A 209 -4.74 -25.29 31.75
CA LEU A 209 -3.45 -24.66 31.49
C LEU A 209 -2.59 -24.66 32.77
N GLN A 210 -3.15 -24.24 33.90
CA GLN A 210 -2.40 -24.13 35.16
C GLN A 210 -1.94 -25.48 35.69
N LYS A 211 -2.74 -26.54 35.47
CA LYS A 211 -2.37 -27.93 35.82
C LYS A 211 -1.25 -28.47 34.94
N ARG A 212 -1.26 -28.14 33.63
CA ARG A 212 -0.31 -28.69 32.65
C ARG A 212 0.97 -27.87 32.52
N TYR A 213 0.85 -26.55 32.70
CA TYR A 213 1.94 -25.57 32.49
C TYR A 213 1.99 -24.58 33.68
N PRO A 214 2.47 -24.98 34.86
CA PRO A 214 2.46 -24.13 36.07
C PRO A 214 3.26 -22.83 35.94
N GLU A 215 4.16 -22.74 34.97
CA GLU A 215 5.01 -21.57 34.70
C GLU A 215 4.32 -20.47 33.89
N ILE A 216 3.10 -20.67 33.40
CA ILE A 216 2.39 -19.63 32.64
C ILE A 216 1.99 -18.48 33.55
N ILE A 217 2.44 -17.27 33.26
CA ILE A 217 2.13 -16.06 34.04
C ILE A 217 0.76 -15.49 33.64
N HIS A 218 0.43 -15.50 32.32
CA HIS A 218 -0.79 -14.88 31.79
C HIS A 218 -1.85 -15.94 31.45
N VAL A 219 -2.31 -16.71 32.43
CA VAL A 219 -3.18 -17.88 32.22
C VAL A 219 -4.50 -17.50 31.56
N ARG A 220 -5.23 -16.48 32.11
CA ARG A 220 -6.51 -16.02 31.58
C ARG A 220 -6.39 -15.51 30.12
N TRP A 221 -5.37 -14.72 29.84
CA TRP A 221 -5.13 -14.24 28.48
C TRP A 221 -4.87 -15.38 27.50
N CYS A 222 -4.09 -16.38 27.90
CA CYS A 222 -3.87 -17.58 27.06
C CYS A 222 -5.17 -18.36 26.83
N ALA A 223 -6.04 -18.44 27.84
CA ALA A 223 -7.35 -19.10 27.72
C ALA A 223 -8.26 -18.37 26.74
N ILE A 224 -8.34 -17.04 26.81
CA ILE A 224 -9.08 -16.20 25.86
C ILE A 224 -8.55 -16.42 24.43
N LYS A 225 -7.22 -16.41 24.24
CA LYS A 225 -6.61 -16.61 22.92
C LYS A 225 -6.85 -18.01 22.35
N LEU A 226 -6.91 -19.04 23.19
CA LEU A 226 -7.30 -20.39 22.76
C LEU A 226 -8.77 -20.44 22.30
N LEU A 227 -9.68 -19.74 22.98
CA LEU A 227 -11.09 -19.61 22.57
C LEU A 227 -11.26 -18.82 21.25
N GLU A 228 -10.44 -17.79 21.06
CA GLU A 228 -10.38 -17.05 19.79
C GLU A 228 -9.82 -17.90 18.65
N GLY A 229 -9.13 -19.02 18.93
CA GLY A 229 -8.53 -19.89 17.94
C GLY A 229 -7.13 -19.44 17.49
N ASP A 230 -6.40 -18.74 18.34
CA ASP A 230 -5.02 -18.27 18.07
C ASP A 230 -4.06 -19.45 17.87
N LYS A 231 -3.48 -19.55 16.68
CA LYS A 231 -2.62 -20.68 16.27
C LYS A 231 -1.32 -20.74 17.03
N GLU A 232 -0.69 -19.57 17.28
CA GLU A 232 0.61 -19.50 17.99
C GLU A 232 0.47 -19.99 19.43
N ILE A 233 -0.59 -19.57 20.12
CA ILE A 233 -0.87 -20.01 21.49
C ILE A 233 -1.30 -21.47 21.51
N SER A 234 -2.10 -21.93 20.54
CA SER A 234 -2.51 -23.33 20.42
C SER A 234 -1.34 -24.29 20.18
N GLU A 235 -0.35 -23.86 19.37
CA GLU A 235 0.88 -24.64 19.15
C GLU A 235 1.81 -24.63 20.36
N LYS A 236 1.90 -23.50 21.06
CA LYS A 236 2.78 -23.33 22.21
C LYS A 236 2.25 -24.02 23.46
N TYR A 237 0.93 -23.96 23.67
CA TYR A 237 0.25 -24.52 24.85
C TYR A 237 -0.92 -25.41 24.42
N PRO A 238 -0.67 -26.59 23.86
CA PRO A 238 -1.73 -27.49 23.41
C PRO A 238 -2.55 -28.03 24.58
N VAL A 239 -3.86 -27.77 24.54
CA VAL A 239 -4.85 -28.23 25.53
C VAL A 239 -5.89 -29.09 24.78
N ASP A 240 -6.18 -30.27 25.30
CA ASP A 240 -7.16 -31.20 24.71
C ASP A 240 -8.49 -31.10 25.48
N LEU A 241 -9.34 -30.18 25.10
CA LEU A 241 -10.67 -29.95 25.67
C LEU A 241 -11.72 -29.82 24.53
N PRO A 242 -12.06 -30.92 23.84
CA PRO A 242 -12.93 -30.86 22.66
C PRO A 242 -14.36 -30.40 22.96
N GLN A 243 -14.81 -30.45 24.22
CA GLN A 243 -16.13 -29.96 24.64
C GLN A 243 -16.17 -28.44 24.88
N VAL A 244 -15.00 -27.80 25.08
CA VAL A 244 -14.86 -26.35 25.35
C VAL A 244 -14.37 -25.63 24.11
N LEU A 245 -13.41 -26.25 23.40
CA LEU A 245 -12.82 -25.77 22.13
C LEU A 245 -13.52 -26.40 20.92
N ASP A 246 -14.84 -26.41 20.93
CA ASP A 246 -15.69 -27.00 19.88
C ASP A 246 -15.72 -26.17 18.59
N ARG A 247 -15.54 -24.85 18.73
CA ARG A 247 -15.48 -23.85 17.64
C ARG A 247 -14.64 -22.64 18.06
N SER A 248 -14.39 -21.73 17.13
CA SER A 248 -13.82 -20.41 17.48
C SER A 248 -14.92 -19.50 18.03
N TYR A 249 -14.63 -18.84 19.13
CA TYR A 249 -15.47 -17.83 19.81
C TYR A 249 -14.99 -16.40 19.54
N GLU A 250 -14.13 -16.22 18.54
CA GLU A 250 -13.52 -14.92 18.21
C GLU A 250 -14.56 -13.83 18.00
N SER A 251 -15.61 -14.12 17.21
CA SER A 251 -16.65 -13.13 16.90
C SER A 251 -17.47 -12.71 18.14
N GLU A 252 -17.77 -13.65 19.00
CA GLU A 252 -18.53 -13.39 20.24
C GLU A 252 -17.71 -12.54 21.22
N ILE A 253 -16.41 -12.89 21.40
CA ILE A 253 -15.47 -12.15 22.24
C ILE A 253 -15.26 -10.72 21.72
N ILE A 254 -15.08 -10.57 20.42
CA ILE A 254 -14.93 -9.24 19.79
C ILE A 254 -16.20 -8.40 20.01
N ASN A 255 -17.38 -8.96 19.78
CA ASN A 255 -18.64 -8.23 19.94
C ASN A 255 -18.83 -7.75 21.38
N GLN A 256 -18.58 -8.59 22.37
CA GLN A 256 -18.70 -8.21 23.79
C GLN A 256 -17.67 -7.13 24.18
N LYS A 257 -16.44 -7.16 23.62
CA LYS A 257 -15.46 -6.07 23.81
C LYS A 257 -16.00 -4.74 23.26
N TYR A 258 -16.63 -4.77 22.08
CA TYR A 258 -17.20 -3.55 21.51
C TYR A 258 -18.44 -3.06 22.26
N GLU A 259 -19.29 -3.94 22.76
CA GLU A 259 -20.42 -3.58 23.64
C GLU A 259 -19.92 -2.87 24.91
N PHE A 260 -18.90 -3.39 25.55
CA PHE A 260 -18.29 -2.77 26.73
C PHE A 260 -17.63 -1.42 26.40
N ILE A 261 -16.93 -1.30 25.26
CA ILE A 261 -16.35 -0.04 24.79
C ILE A 261 -17.46 1.00 24.54
N GLU A 262 -18.56 0.58 23.95
CA GLU A 262 -19.70 1.47 23.68
C GLU A 262 -20.30 1.99 25.00
N GLU A 263 -20.41 1.15 26.02
CA GLU A 263 -20.86 1.53 27.37
C GLU A 263 -19.91 2.59 27.96
N ILE A 264 -18.57 2.34 27.93
CA ILE A 264 -17.57 3.32 28.40
C ILE A 264 -17.73 4.65 27.68
N VAL A 265 -17.83 4.62 26.36
CA VAL A 265 -17.91 5.83 25.52
C VAL A 265 -19.19 6.61 25.79
N GLN A 266 -20.32 5.93 26.04
CA GLN A 266 -21.58 6.58 26.40
C GLN A 266 -21.53 7.26 27.76
N GLU A 267 -20.88 6.64 28.75
CA GLU A 267 -20.77 7.22 30.10
C GLU A 267 -19.74 8.34 30.21
N VAL A 268 -18.67 8.28 29.42
CA VAL A 268 -17.49 9.16 29.56
C VAL A 268 -17.52 10.36 28.61
N LEU A 269 -18.15 10.22 27.41
CA LEU A 269 -18.20 11.33 26.43
C LEU A 269 -19.45 12.19 26.58
N VAL A 270 -19.23 13.43 26.97
CA VAL A 270 -20.24 14.49 26.98
C VAL A 270 -20.18 15.27 25.66
N ASN A 271 -21.32 15.53 25.00
CA ASN A 271 -21.42 16.30 23.75
C ASN A 271 -20.90 15.62 22.46
N LYS A 272 -21.26 14.35 22.21
CA LYS A 272 -20.94 13.62 20.97
C LYS A 272 -21.64 14.15 19.70
N GLU A 273 -22.71 14.95 19.81
CA GLU A 273 -23.71 15.05 18.72
C GLU A 273 -23.50 16.09 17.61
N GLU A 274 -22.74 17.17 17.79
CA GLU A 274 -22.81 18.29 16.82
C GLU A 274 -21.87 18.19 15.60
N LYS A 275 -20.75 17.49 15.66
CA LYS A 275 -19.77 17.43 14.55
C LYS A 275 -19.76 16.12 13.75
N ALA A 276 -20.22 15.03 14.31
CA ALA A 276 -20.39 13.75 13.60
C ALA A 276 -21.38 13.88 12.42
N GLN A 277 -22.40 14.72 12.55
CA GLN A 277 -23.48 14.87 11.59
C GLN A 277 -23.05 15.32 10.17
N SER A 278 -21.99 16.11 10.01
CA SER A 278 -21.55 16.54 8.67
C SER A 278 -20.74 15.46 7.96
N THR A 279 -19.92 14.72 8.70
CA THR A 279 -19.14 13.57 8.20
C THR A 279 -20.11 12.44 7.84
N ASP A 280 -21.09 12.14 8.70
CA ASP A 280 -22.09 11.09 8.47
C ASP A 280 -22.98 11.39 7.25
N LYS A 281 -23.32 12.65 7.00
CA LYS A 281 -24.06 13.05 5.79
C LYS A 281 -23.24 12.84 4.52
N ALA A 282 -21.95 13.17 4.56
CA ALA A 282 -21.05 12.95 3.43
C ALA A 282 -20.82 11.44 3.22
N ASP A 283 -20.59 10.68 4.29
CA ASP A 283 -20.36 9.25 4.23
C ASP A 283 -21.59 8.49 3.74
N ARG A 284 -22.82 8.91 4.12
CA ARG A 284 -24.07 8.32 3.59
C ARG A 284 -24.12 8.32 2.05
N ILE A 285 -23.49 9.30 1.39
CA ILE A 285 -23.47 9.42 -0.07
C ILE A 285 -22.22 8.73 -0.62
N LEU A 286 -21.05 8.99 -0.04
CA LEU A 286 -19.76 8.54 -0.56
C LEU A 286 -19.47 7.06 -0.30
N THR A 287 -20.04 6.49 0.78
CA THR A 287 -19.92 5.06 1.10
C THR A 287 -21.12 4.23 0.63
N HIS A 288 -22.09 4.85 -0.07
CA HIS A 288 -23.24 4.13 -0.58
C HIS A 288 -22.85 3.11 -1.64
N PRO A 289 -23.29 1.84 -1.56
CA PRO A 289 -22.86 0.77 -2.47
C PRO A 289 -23.09 1.06 -3.96
N ILE A 290 -24.14 1.85 -4.29
CA ILE A 290 -24.48 2.19 -5.68
C ILE A 290 -23.88 3.52 -6.09
N PHE A 291 -24.00 4.58 -5.26
CA PHE A 291 -23.55 5.93 -5.61
C PHE A 291 -22.05 6.16 -5.38
N GLY A 292 -21.44 5.43 -4.45
CA GLY A 292 -20.01 5.58 -4.15
C GLY A 292 -19.11 5.28 -5.34
N ILE A 293 -19.44 4.26 -6.15
CA ILE A 293 -18.64 3.89 -7.33
C ILE A 293 -18.67 4.96 -8.43
N PRO A 294 -19.86 5.47 -8.89
CA PRO A 294 -19.89 6.56 -9.87
C PRO A 294 -19.22 7.84 -9.40
N ILE A 295 -19.35 8.21 -8.11
CA ILE A 295 -18.70 9.39 -7.55
C ILE A 295 -17.18 9.21 -7.59
N PHE A 296 -16.70 8.04 -7.17
CA PHE A 296 -15.27 7.71 -7.23
C PHE A 296 -14.74 7.80 -8.66
N LEU A 297 -15.44 7.19 -9.63
CA LEU A 297 -15.05 7.27 -11.05
C LEU A 297 -15.03 8.71 -11.56
N GLY A 298 -15.98 9.55 -11.12
CA GLY A 298 -16.02 10.98 -11.45
C GLY A 298 -14.81 11.74 -10.89
N ILE A 299 -14.45 11.49 -9.63
CA ILE A 299 -13.27 12.09 -8.99
C ILE A 299 -11.98 11.64 -9.68
N MET A 300 -11.86 10.34 -9.98
CA MET A 300 -10.70 9.82 -10.72
C MET A 300 -10.61 10.37 -12.15
N ALA A 301 -11.73 10.51 -12.83
CA ALA A 301 -11.78 11.15 -14.15
C ALA A 301 -11.29 12.61 -14.08
N LEU A 302 -11.67 13.36 -13.03
CA LEU A 302 -11.18 14.70 -12.78
C LEU A 302 -9.67 14.72 -12.51
N VAL A 303 -9.16 13.80 -11.68
CA VAL A 303 -7.72 13.67 -11.41
C VAL A 303 -6.95 13.39 -12.69
N PHE A 304 -7.41 12.46 -13.52
CA PHE A 304 -6.75 12.16 -14.80
C PHE A 304 -6.86 13.32 -15.79
N LEU A 305 -8.03 13.99 -15.87
CA LEU A 305 -8.20 15.17 -16.71
C LEU A 305 -7.20 16.27 -16.34
N LEU A 306 -7.07 16.58 -15.05
CA LEU A 306 -6.08 17.55 -14.57
C LEU A 306 -4.65 17.11 -14.86
N THR A 307 -4.33 15.84 -14.61
CA THR A 307 -2.99 15.28 -14.84
C THR A 307 -2.58 15.40 -16.32
N PHE A 308 -3.45 15.01 -17.24
CA PHE A 308 -3.12 15.03 -18.65
C PHE A 308 -3.27 16.43 -19.28
N THR A 309 -4.25 17.25 -18.86
CA THR A 309 -4.39 18.59 -19.45
C THR A 309 -3.29 19.54 -18.97
N VAL A 310 -3.09 19.64 -17.65
CA VAL A 310 -2.09 20.55 -17.07
C VAL A 310 -0.69 19.95 -17.19
N GLY A 311 -0.57 18.65 -16.97
CA GLY A 311 0.71 17.93 -17.05
C GLY A 311 1.27 17.96 -18.46
N ASP A 312 0.47 17.65 -19.49
CA ASP A 312 0.92 17.65 -20.90
C ASP A 312 1.24 19.06 -21.37
N PHE A 313 0.49 20.08 -20.91
CA PHE A 313 0.82 21.48 -21.20
C PHE A 313 2.20 21.86 -20.70
N ILE A 314 2.55 21.48 -19.46
CA ILE A 314 3.86 21.75 -18.88
C ILE A 314 4.94 20.87 -19.53
N SER A 315 4.64 19.60 -19.79
CA SER A 315 5.54 18.65 -20.48
C SER A 315 5.96 19.14 -21.85
N GLY A 316 5.07 19.81 -22.59
CA GLY A 316 5.39 20.43 -23.88
C GLY A 316 6.53 21.46 -23.81
N TYR A 317 6.63 22.23 -22.73
CA TYR A 317 7.78 23.13 -22.56
C TYR A 317 9.08 22.38 -22.28
N PHE A 318 9.03 21.27 -21.52
CA PHE A 318 10.19 20.42 -21.31
C PHE A 318 10.64 19.77 -22.60
N GLU A 319 9.71 19.31 -23.43
CA GLU A 319 9.98 18.73 -24.75
C GLU A 319 10.68 19.74 -25.65
N LEU A 320 10.15 20.96 -25.79
CA LEU A 320 10.79 22.03 -26.52
C LEU A 320 12.20 22.38 -26.03
N ALA A 321 12.40 22.37 -24.72
CA ALA A 321 13.72 22.61 -24.12
C ALA A 321 14.72 21.48 -24.44
N VAL A 322 14.27 20.22 -24.40
CA VAL A 322 15.09 19.06 -24.76
C VAL A 322 15.41 19.07 -26.27
N GLU A 323 14.45 19.37 -27.12
CA GLU A 323 14.66 19.50 -28.57
C GLU A 323 15.66 20.63 -28.92
N TRP A 324 15.51 21.78 -28.26
CA TRP A 324 16.44 22.89 -28.43
C TRP A 324 17.86 22.49 -28.01
N LEU A 325 18.00 21.85 -26.85
CA LEU A 325 19.28 21.36 -26.33
C LEU A 325 19.91 20.32 -27.24
N SER A 326 19.11 19.37 -27.72
CA SER A 326 19.51 18.33 -28.66
C SER A 326 20.03 18.94 -29.99
N GLY A 327 19.28 19.88 -30.55
CA GLY A 327 19.67 20.61 -31.76
C GLY A 327 20.94 21.45 -31.55
N PHE A 328 21.06 22.14 -30.44
CA PHE A 328 22.26 22.94 -30.12
C PHE A 328 23.51 22.06 -29.99
N ILE A 329 23.42 20.93 -29.28
CA ILE A 329 24.55 20.01 -29.07
C ILE A 329 24.90 19.31 -30.40
N SER A 330 23.91 18.88 -31.20
CA SER A 330 24.11 18.27 -32.49
C SER A 330 24.88 19.22 -33.45
N ASN A 331 24.45 20.48 -33.52
CA ASN A 331 25.11 21.50 -34.35
C ASN A 331 26.55 21.81 -33.89
N ALA A 332 26.75 21.88 -32.55
CA ALA A 332 28.10 22.12 -31.98
C ALA A 332 29.05 20.95 -32.29
N LEU A 333 28.58 19.71 -32.11
CA LEU A 333 29.38 18.52 -32.42
C LEU A 333 29.67 18.36 -33.92
N ALA A 334 28.72 18.73 -34.78
CA ALA A 334 28.93 18.76 -36.22
C ALA A 334 29.99 19.80 -36.61
N ALA A 335 29.98 21.01 -36.00
CA ALA A 335 30.99 22.04 -36.22
C ALA A 335 32.40 21.58 -35.76
N TRP A 336 32.49 20.74 -34.76
CA TRP A 336 33.76 20.15 -34.27
C TRP A 336 34.16 18.87 -35.01
N GLN A 337 33.42 18.46 -36.06
CA GLN A 337 33.66 17.23 -36.84
C GLN A 337 33.82 15.97 -35.95
N VAL A 338 33.03 15.87 -34.88
CA VAL A 338 33.05 14.72 -33.98
C VAL A 338 32.52 13.48 -34.70
N ASN A 339 33.04 12.30 -34.34
CA ASN A 339 32.60 11.03 -34.92
C ASN A 339 31.06 10.86 -34.84
N PRO A 340 30.37 10.52 -35.94
CA PRO A 340 28.92 10.37 -35.98
C PRO A 340 28.36 9.43 -34.90
N ALA A 341 29.05 8.36 -34.55
CA ALA A 341 28.66 7.45 -33.50
C ALA A 341 28.64 8.12 -32.11
N VAL A 342 29.59 9.02 -31.82
CA VAL A 342 29.63 9.77 -30.54
C VAL A 342 28.52 10.81 -30.51
N THR A 343 28.25 11.47 -31.65
CA THR A 343 27.15 12.42 -31.77
C THR A 343 25.79 11.73 -31.51
N SER A 344 25.55 10.58 -32.14
CA SER A 344 24.33 9.79 -31.95
C SER A 344 24.22 9.27 -30.51
N LEU A 345 25.31 8.80 -29.88
CA LEU A 345 25.29 8.40 -28.47
C LEU A 345 24.86 9.56 -27.54
N LEU A 346 25.42 10.74 -27.78
CA LEU A 346 25.12 11.89 -26.92
C LEU A 346 23.70 12.42 -27.16
N VAL A 347 23.27 12.51 -28.42
CA VAL A 347 21.97 13.08 -28.77
C VAL A 347 20.86 12.04 -28.59
N ASP A 348 20.95 10.88 -29.24
CA ASP A 348 19.89 9.88 -29.30
C ASP A 348 19.92 8.91 -28.11
N GLY A 349 21.09 8.68 -27.52
CA GLY A 349 21.23 7.83 -26.33
C GLY A 349 21.03 8.58 -25.02
N ILE A 350 21.81 9.64 -24.79
CA ILE A 350 21.89 10.32 -23.49
C ILE A 350 20.83 11.41 -23.37
N ILE A 351 20.80 12.36 -24.32
CA ILE A 351 19.88 13.51 -24.24
C ILE A 351 18.44 13.05 -24.42
N ALA A 352 18.16 12.18 -25.37
CA ALA A 352 16.84 11.61 -25.55
C ALA A 352 16.40 10.77 -24.34
N GLY A 353 17.31 9.99 -23.74
CA GLY A 353 17.00 9.20 -22.53
C GLY A 353 16.69 10.06 -21.30
N VAL A 354 17.49 11.10 -21.02
CA VAL A 354 17.23 12.06 -19.94
C VAL A 354 16.00 12.92 -20.25
N GLY A 355 15.86 13.33 -21.49
CA GLY A 355 14.70 14.10 -21.99
C GLY A 355 13.39 13.35 -21.72
N GLY A 356 13.31 12.07 -22.07
CA GLY A 356 12.14 11.24 -21.79
C GLY A 356 11.78 11.16 -20.30
N ILE A 357 12.76 11.17 -19.38
CA ILE A 357 12.49 11.23 -17.94
C ILE A 357 11.92 12.58 -17.54
N LEU A 358 12.48 13.67 -18.06
CA LEU A 358 12.09 15.03 -17.69
C LEU A 358 10.72 15.43 -18.26
N THR A 359 10.37 14.96 -19.47
CA THR A 359 9.06 15.23 -20.08
C THR A 359 7.90 14.57 -19.32
N PHE A 360 8.12 13.42 -18.67
CA PHE A 360 7.10 12.77 -17.84
C PHE A 360 6.99 13.32 -16.41
N LEU A 361 7.99 14.08 -15.96
CA LEU A 361 8.06 14.57 -14.59
C LEU A 361 6.84 15.44 -14.19
N PRO A 362 6.35 16.39 -15.01
CA PRO A 362 5.17 17.19 -14.67
C PRO A 362 3.91 16.34 -14.48
N ASN A 363 3.67 15.37 -15.36
CA ASN A 363 2.51 14.49 -15.24
C ASN A 363 2.55 13.67 -13.95
N ILE A 364 3.70 13.12 -13.59
CA ILE A 364 3.91 12.38 -12.35
C ILE A 364 3.72 13.29 -11.14
N PHE A 365 4.24 14.52 -11.19
CA PHE A 365 4.11 15.51 -10.11
C PHE A 365 2.63 15.83 -9.83
N ILE A 366 1.85 16.15 -10.87
CA ILE A 366 0.42 16.47 -10.74
C ILE A 366 -0.38 15.27 -10.26
N LEU A 367 -0.07 14.07 -10.76
CA LEU A 367 -0.73 12.85 -10.31
C LEU A 367 -0.49 12.61 -8.81
N PHE A 368 0.76 12.70 -8.35
CA PHE A 368 1.06 12.54 -6.92
C PHE A 368 0.46 13.65 -6.06
N LEU A 369 0.38 14.88 -6.59
CA LEU A 369 -0.27 16.00 -5.89
C LEU A 369 -1.76 15.71 -5.66
N ALA A 370 -2.47 15.27 -6.69
CA ALA A 370 -3.89 14.92 -6.59
C ALA A 370 -4.12 13.72 -5.65
N LEU A 371 -3.26 12.71 -5.74
CA LEU A 371 -3.34 11.53 -4.87
C LEU A 371 -3.06 11.89 -3.40
N ALA A 372 -2.03 12.67 -3.13
CA ALA A 372 -1.73 13.14 -1.77
C ALA A 372 -2.90 13.93 -1.17
N PHE A 373 -3.57 14.73 -2.00
CA PHE A 373 -4.78 15.45 -1.59
C PHE A 373 -5.92 14.51 -1.21
N LEU A 374 -6.19 13.48 -2.02
CA LEU A 374 -7.24 12.49 -1.77
C LEU A 374 -6.91 11.61 -0.56
N GLU A 375 -5.64 11.27 -0.36
CA GLU A 375 -5.16 10.47 0.77
C GLU A 375 -5.26 11.25 2.09
N ASP A 376 -4.72 12.47 2.13
CA ASP A 376 -4.71 13.32 3.33
C ASP A 376 -6.12 13.77 3.74
N SER A 377 -7.05 13.89 2.76
CA SER A 377 -8.48 14.18 3.03
C SER A 377 -9.24 13.03 3.69
N GLY A 378 -8.70 11.80 3.68
CA GLY A 378 -9.37 10.58 4.16
C GLY A 378 -10.32 9.94 3.15
N TYR A 379 -10.42 10.46 1.91
CA TYR A 379 -11.33 9.92 0.89
C TYR A 379 -10.95 8.51 0.43
N MET A 380 -9.64 8.20 0.36
CA MET A 380 -9.17 6.90 -0.13
C MET A 380 -9.62 5.72 0.76
N ALA A 381 -9.79 5.94 2.07
CA ALA A 381 -10.33 4.91 2.97
C ALA A 381 -11.79 4.54 2.64
N ARG A 382 -12.62 5.55 2.23
CA ARG A 382 -14.01 5.33 1.82
C ARG A 382 -14.10 4.53 0.53
N VAL A 383 -13.22 4.81 -0.41
CA VAL A 383 -13.12 4.04 -1.66
C VAL A 383 -12.77 2.59 -1.36
N ALA A 384 -11.77 2.34 -0.51
CA ALA A 384 -11.40 1.00 -0.10
C ALA A 384 -12.57 0.25 0.56
N TYR A 385 -13.33 0.92 1.44
CA TYR A 385 -14.50 0.36 2.10
C TYR A 385 -15.60 -0.03 1.10
N VAL A 386 -15.97 0.86 0.17
CA VAL A 386 -17.00 0.57 -0.85
C VAL A 386 -16.60 -0.59 -1.76
N MET A 387 -15.32 -0.69 -2.07
CA MET A 387 -14.81 -1.71 -2.98
C MET A 387 -14.51 -3.05 -2.32
N ASP A 388 -14.49 -3.12 -0.99
CA ASP A 388 -14.08 -4.32 -0.26
C ASP A 388 -14.96 -5.54 -0.59
N GLY A 389 -16.28 -5.36 -0.63
CA GLY A 389 -17.19 -6.44 -0.99
C GLY A 389 -17.03 -6.98 -2.42
N ILE A 390 -16.57 -6.14 -3.37
CA ILE A 390 -16.29 -6.55 -4.75
C ILE A 390 -14.94 -7.23 -4.84
N MET A 391 -13.93 -6.62 -4.24
CA MET A 391 -12.55 -7.11 -4.24
C MET A 391 -12.40 -8.43 -3.49
N GLY A 392 -13.13 -8.60 -2.38
CA GLY A 392 -13.17 -9.85 -1.62
C GLY A 392 -13.63 -11.05 -2.44
N ARG A 393 -14.56 -10.87 -3.39
CA ARG A 393 -15.01 -11.94 -4.29
C ARG A 393 -13.94 -12.44 -5.24
N ILE A 394 -12.95 -11.62 -5.56
CA ILE A 394 -11.80 -11.99 -6.40
C ILE A 394 -10.54 -12.30 -5.57
N GLY A 395 -10.67 -12.35 -4.23
CA GLY A 395 -9.60 -12.74 -3.33
C GLY A 395 -8.54 -11.66 -3.08
N LEU A 396 -8.94 -10.40 -3.17
CA LEU A 396 -8.14 -9.22 -2.85
C LEU A 396 -8.84 -8.37 -1.81
N SER A 397 -8.10 -7.65 -0.98
CA SER A 397 -8.68 -6.67 -0.06
C SER A 397 -9.18 -5.42 -0.78
N GLY A 398 -10.15 -4.70 -0.21
CA GLY A 398 -10.66 -3.44 -0.78
C GLY A 398 -9.56 -2.39 -1.02
N ARG A 399 -8.51 -2.38 -0.20
CA ARG A 399 -7.35 -1.49 -0.38
C ARG A 399 -6.55 -1.80 -1.65
N ALA A 400 -6.59 -3.03 -2.18
CA ALA A 400 -5.92 -3.41 -3.43
C ALA A 400 -6.53 -2.72 -4.66
N PHE A 401 -7.78 -2.24 -4.55
CA PHE A 401 -8.43 -1.48 -5.62
C PHE A 401 -7.71 -0.18 -5.95
N ILE A 402 -7.13 0.50 -4.94
CA ILE A 402 -6.40 1.76 -5.12
C ILE A 402 -5.20 1.59 -6.07
N PRO A 403 -4.24 0.68 -5.83
CA PRO A 403 -3.19 0.36 -6.79
C PRO A 403 -3.71 0.03 -8.19
N MET A 404 -4.79 -0.76 -8.30
CA MET A 404 -5.31 -1.15 -9.60
C MET A 404 -5.83 0.05 -10.40
N ILE A 405 -6.58 0.94 -9.80
CA ILE A 405 -7.08 2.16 -10.47
C ILE A 405 -5.93 3.10 -10.87
N LEU A 406 -4.94 3.28 -9.99
CA LEU A 406 -3.75 4.07 -10.30
C LEU A 406 -3.00 3.52 -11.52
N GLY A 407 -3.09 2.21 -11.75
CA GLY A 407 -2.53 1.53 -12.91
C GLY A 407 -3.01 2.06 -14.24
N PHE A 408 -4.22 2.64 -14.32
CA PHE A 408 -4.71 3.30 -15.53
C PHE A 408 -3.96 4.60 -15.86
N GLY A 409 -3.44 5.28 -14.86
CA GLY A 409 -2.55 6.43 -15.06
C GLY A 409 -1.13 6.00 -15.33
N CYS A 410 -0.47 5.41 -14.33
CA CYS A 410 0.91 4.93 -14.40
C CYS A 410 1.13 3.74 -13.48
N SER A 411 1.75 2.67 -13.99
CA SER A 411 2.02 1.45 -13.22
C SER A 411 3.07 1.66 -12.12
N VAL A 412 3.95 2.66 -12.21
CA VAL A 412 4.97 2.94 -11.19
C VAL A 412 4.35 3.37 -9.87
N PRO A 413 3.57 4.49 -9.79
CA PRO A 413 2.89 4.87 -8.56
C PRO A 413 1.88 3.82 -8.11
N ALA A 414 1.25 3.10 -9.03
CA ALA A 414 0.34 2.01 -8.73
C ALA A 414 1.01 0.89 -7.92
N VAL A 415 2.17 0.41 -8.35
CA VAL A 415 2.96 -0.59 -7.61
C VAL A 415 3.46 -0.02 -6.28
N MET A 416 3.88 1.25 -6.24
CA MET A 416 4.28 1.90 -4.98
C MET A 416 3.13 2.00 -3.97
N ALA A 417 1.90 2.21 -4.43
CA ALA A 417 0.72 2.28 -3.57
C ALA A 417 0.38 0.93 -2.91
N SER A 418 0.88 -0.19 -3.45
CA SER A 418 0.70 -1.51 -2.83
C SER A 418 1.34 -1.64 -1.43
N ARG A 419 2.19 -0.69 -1.01
CA ARG A 419 2.71 -0.60 0.37
C ARG A 419 1.61 -0.43 1.42
N ALA A 420 0.47 0.15 1.05
CA ALA A 420 -0.68 0.33 1.94
C ALA A 420 -1.39 -0.98 2.29
N LEU A 421 -1.02 -2.08 1.62
CA LEU A 421 -1.54 -3.41 1.89
C LEU A 421 -0.73 -4.07 3.01
N GLU A 422 -1.41 -4.45 4.07
CA GLU A 422 -0.83 -5.05 5.28
C GLU A 422 -0.41 -6.50 5.03
N ASP A 423 -1.26 -7.30 4.35
CA ASP A 423 -0.91 -8.68 4.00
C ASP A 423 0.10 -8.72 2.86
N ASN A 424 1.24 -9.36 3.12
CA ASN A 424 2.31 -9.52 2.14
C ASN A 424 1.87 -10.30 0.89
N LYS A 425 0.96 -11.28 1.04
CA LYS A 425 0.43 -12.05 -0.09
C LYS A 425 -0.47 -11.21 -0.97
N ASP A 426 -1.39 -10.44 -0.38
CA ASP A 426 -2.25 -9.51 -1.10
C ASP A 426 -1.42 -8.45 -1.82
N ARG A 427 -0.37 -7.96 -1.17
CA ARG A 427 0.58 -7.02 -1.78
C ARG A 427 1.27 -7.63 -3.00
N MET A 428 1.74 -8.87 -2.91
CA MET A 428 2.40 -9.56 -4.03
C MET A 428 1.41 -9.85 -5.17
N LYS A 429 0.19 -10.32 -4.88
CA LYS A 429 -0.88 -10.53 -5.86
C LYS A 429 -1.22 -9.21 -6.57
N THR A 430 -1.41 -8.14 -5.80
CA THR A 430 -1.71 -6.80 -6.34
C THR A 430 -0.60 -6.29 -7.26
N MET A 431 0.68 -6.42 -6.87
CA MET A 431 1.81 -6.07 -7.72
C MET A 431 1.87 -6.86 -9.02
N LEU A 432 1.43 -8.12 -9.01
CA LEU A 432 1.39 -8.98 -10.20
C LEU A 432 0.25 -8.59 -11.16
N VAL A 433 -0.91 -8.20 -10.62
CA VAL A 433 -2.14 -7.90 -11.37
C VAL A 433 -2.17 -6.45 -11.89
N THR A 434 -1.65 -5.50 -11.11
CA THR A 434 -1.68 -4.06 -11.44
C THR A 434 -1.13 -3.71 -12.83
N PRO A 435 -0.03 -4.31 -13.35
CA PRO A 435 0.46 -3.98 -14.68
C PRO A 435 -0.44 -4.36 -15.85
N PHE A 436 -1.49 -5.15 -15.65
CA PHE A 436 -2.50 -5.43 -16.67
C PHE A 436 -3.45 -4.25 -16.91
N MET A 437 -3.52 -3.30 -15.95
CA MET A 437 -4.22 -2.04 -16.17
C MET A 437 -3.50 -1.23 -17.24
N SER A 438 -4.29 -0.69 -18.20
CA SER A 438 -3.74 0.06 -19.31
C SER A 438 -3.25 1.43 -18.87
N CYS A 439 -1.94 1.63 -18.75
CA CYS A 439 -1.38 2.95 -18.43
C CYS A 439 -1.44 3.92 -19.64
N SER A 440 -1.33 5.22 -19.35
CA SER A 440 -1.39 6.29 -20.36
C SER A 440 -0.35 6.15 -21.47
N ALA A 441 0.86 5.68 -21.15
CA ALA A 441 1.93 5.47 -22.14
C ALA A 441 1.60 4.43 -23.23
N ARG A 442 0.56 3.61 -23.04
CA ARG A 442 0.06 2.68 -24.07
C ARG A 442 -0.96 3.30 -25.01
N LEU A 443 -1.58 4.41 -24.61
CA LEU A 443 -2.64 5.07 -25.39
C LEU A 443 -2.21 5.45 -26.81
N PRO A 444 -1.01 6.02 -27.06
CA PRO A 444 -0.54 6.32 -28.42
C PRO A 444 -0.53 5.10 -29.33
N ILE A 445 -0.18 3.91 -28.82
CA ILE A 445 -0.20 2.66 -29.58
C ILE A 445 -1.63 2.33 -30.02
N TYR A 446 -2.59 2.43 -29.09
CA TYR A 446 -3.99 2.11 -29.40
C TYR A 446 -4.60 3.09 -30.38
N ILE A 447 -4.34 4.40 -30.21
CA ILE A 447 -4.84 5.44 -31.11
C ILE A 447 -4.29 5.21 -32.51
N LEU A 448 -2.97 5.04 -32.64
CA LEU A 448 -2.34 4.89 -33.95
C LEU A 448 -2.87 3.65 -34.69
N PHE A 449 -2.76 2.47 -34.10
CA PHE A 449 -3.13 1.22 -34.75
C PHE A 449 -4.65 1.09 -34.95
N SER A 450 -5.46 1.63 -34.03
CA SER A 450 -6.91 1.63 -34.22
C SER A 450 -7.35 2.56 -35.36
N GLN A 451 -6.78 3.75 -35.45
CA GLN A 451 -7.10 4.68 -36.56
C GLN A 451 -6.66 4.13 -37.93
N MET A 452 -5.46 3.52 -37.99
CA MET A 452 -4.93 2.97 -39.23
C MET A 452 -5.74 1.80 -39.78
N PHE A 453 -6.16 0.86 -38.91
CA PHE A 453 -6.72 -0.42 -39.33
C PHE A 453 -8.23 -0.55 -39.13
N PHE A 454 -8.85 0.21 -38.20
CA PHE A 454 -10.26 0.06 -37.85
C PHE A 454 -11.17 1.20 -38.32
N GLY A 455 -10.64 2.28 -38.84
CA GLY A 455 -11.41 3.37 -39.43
C GLY A 455 -12.55 3.86 -38.53
N LYS A 456 -13.81 3.67 -38.95
CA LYS A 456 -14.99 4.08 -38.17
C LYS A 456 -15.13 3.37 -36.79
N HIS A 457 -14.52 2.21 -36.60
CA HIS A 457 -14.56 1.42 -35.37
C HIS A 457 -13.31 1.62 -34.50
N ALA A 458 -12.43 2.57 -34.85
CA ALA A 458 -11.19 2.84 -34.14
C ALA A 458 -11.39 3.08 -32.64
N MET A 459 -12.43 3.86 -32.27
CA MET A 459 -12.77 4.15 -30.89
C MET A 459 -13.14 2.89 -30.10
N ILE A 460 -13.93 1.99 -30.69
CA ILE A 460 -14.34 0.73 -30.07
C ILE A 460 -13.12 -0.17 -29.85
N ALA A 461 -12.23 -0.26 -30.85
CA ALA A 461 -11.01 -1.05 -30.77
C ALA A 461 -10.07 -0.51 -29.69
N ALA A 462 -9.90 0.81 -29.56
CA ALA A 462 -9.09 1.39 -28.50
C ALA A 462 -9.68 1.19 -27.11
N TYR A 463 -11.00 1.40 -26.93
CA TYR A 463 -11.67 1.17 -25.65
C TYR A 463 -11.70 -0.31 -25.22
N SER A 464 -11.77 -1.24 -26.20
CA SER A 464 -11.72 -2.67 -25.89
C SER A 464 -10.43 -3.08 -25.16
N MET A 465 -9.31 -2.36 -25.35
CA MET A 465 -8.06 -2.62 -24.64
C MET A 465 -8.20 -2.39 -23.13
N TYR A 466 -8.95 -1.36 -22.72
CA TYR A 466 -9.20 -1.11 -21.29
C TYR A 466 -10.06 -2.22 -20.67
N VAL A 467 -11.09 -2.67 -21.41
CA VAL A 467 -11.96 -3.76 -20.96
C VAL A 467 -11.19 -5.08 -20.88
N ILE A 468 -10.37 -5.40 -21.88
CA ILE A 468 -9.54 -6.61 -21.90
C ILE A 468 -8.55 -6.60 -20.74
N GLY A 469 -7.87 -5.47 -20.49
CA GLY A 469 -6.95 -5.33 -19.38
C GLY A 469 -7.62 -5.61 -18.04
N LEU A 470 -8.79 -5.03 -17.81
CA LEU A 470 -9.58 -5.26 -16.59
C LEU A 470 -10.03 -6.72 -16.47
N VAL A 471 -10.56 -7.31 -17.55
CA VAL A 471 -11.00 -8.72 -17.56
C VAL A 471 -9.84 -9.67 -17.24
N VAL A 472 -8.68 -9.46 -17.87
CA VAL A 472 -7.48 -10.28 -17.60
C VAL A 472 -7.00 -10.10 -16.17
N ALA A 473 -6.99 -8.88 -15.64
CA ALA A 473 -6.61 -8.61 -14.26
C ALA A 473 -7.51 -9.32 -13.25
N VAL A 474 -8.85 -9.21 -13.42
CA VAL A 474 -9.83 -9.91 -12.58
C VAL A 474 -9.69 -11.42 -12.70
N PHE A 475 -9.51 -11.94 -13.91
CA PHE A 475 -9.32 -13.38 -14.17
C PHE A 475 -8.06 -13.92 -13.47
N VAL A 476 -6.94 -13.21 -13.58
CA VAL A 476 -5.68 -13.58 -12.92
C VAL A 476 -5.83 -13.52 -11.40
N ALA A 477 -6.44 -12.46 -10.86
CA ALA A 477 -6.69 -12.35 -9.43
C ALA A 477 -7.54 -13.51 -8.91
N PHE A 478 -8.60 -13.86 -9.63
CA PHE A 478 -9.49 -14.99 -9.30
C PHE A 478 -8.76 -16.34 -9.33
N ILE A 479 -7.92 -16.60 -10.34
CA ILE A 479 -7.10 -17.82 -10.38
C ILE A 479 -6.15 -17.87 -9.18
N LEU A 480 -5.48 -16.78 -8.85
CA LEU A 480 -4.58 -16.70 -7.71
C LEU A 480 -5.32 -16.93 -6.38
N HIS A 481 -6.57 -16.49 -6.29
CA HIS A 481 -7.43 -16.77 -5.13
C HIS A 481 -7.75 -18.26 -4.99
N ILE A 482 -8.13 -18.93 -6.07
CA ILE A 482 -8.42 -20.37 -6.06
C ILE A 482 -7.18 -21.21 -5.67
N VAL A 483 -6.01 -20.81 -6.16
CA VAL A 483 -4.75 -21.53 -5.90
C VAL A 483 -4.30 -21.35 -4.44
N ASP A 484 -4.58 -20.22 -3.81
CA ASP A 484 -4.06 -19.90 -2.46
C ASP A 484 -4.84 -20.59 -1.32
N LYS A 485 -5.98 -21.25 -1.58
CA LYS A 485 -6.79 -22.09 -0.65
C LYS A 485 -6.88 -21.61 0.81
N LYS A 486 -6.41 -20.43 1.16
CA LYS A 486 -6.60 -19.86 2.50
C LYS A 486 -7.94 -19.15 2.54
N GLU A 487 -8.77 -19.55 3.47
CA GLU A 487 -9.92 -18.77 3.91
C GLU A 487 -9.45 -17.33 4.14
N ALA A 488 -10.20 -16.40 3.61
CA ALA A 488 -10.04 -14.97 3.93
C ALA A 488 -10.47 -14.78 5.40
N ASN A 489 -9.63 -15.27 6.31
CA ASN A 489 -9.79 -15.07 7.74
C ASN A 489 -9.24 -13.70 8.08
N GLY A 490 -10.10 -12.74 8.08
CA GLY A 490 -9.85 -11.39 8.54
C GLY A 490 -10.92 -10.48 7.95
N MET A 491 -11.99 -10.26 8.70
CA MET A 491 -12.84 -9.10 8.50
C MET A 491 -11.93 -7.89 8.76
N LEU A 492 -11.30 -7.37 7.69
CA LEU A 492 -10.52 -6.14 7.77
C LEU A 492 -11.49 -5.04 8.19
N ILE A 493 -11.41 -4.63 9.45
CA ILE A 493 -12.12 -3.44 9.93
C ILE A 493 -11.42 -2.26 9.24
N ILE A 494 -11.96 -1.85 8.10
CA ILE A 494 -11.48 -0.66 7.39
C ILE A 494 -11.98 0.55 8.14
N GLU A 495 -11.07 1.18 8.86
CA GLU A 495 -11.39 2.42 9.58
C GLU A 495 -11.58 3.57 8.61
N LEU A 496 -12.68 4.29 8.77
CA LEU A 496 -12.96 5.50 8.03
C LEU A 496 -12.46 6.71 8.85
N PRO A 497 -11.25 7.23 8.57
CA PRO A 497 -10.73 8.41 9.27
C PRO A 497 -11.65 9.59 9.01
N GLU A 498 -11.77 10.52 9.95
CA GLU A 498 -12.54 11.75 9.74
C GLU A 498 -11.98 12.57 8.56
N TYR A 499 -12.86 13.28 7.86
CA TYR A 499 -12.44 14.21 6.82
C TYR A 499 -11.59 15.34 7.45
N LYS A 500 -10.40 15.51 6.92
CA LYS A 500 -9.48 16.58 7.34
C LYS A 500 -9.24 17.50 6.16
N ALA A 501 -9.17 18.82 6.44
CA ALA A 501 -8.67 19.74 5.44
C ALA A 501 -7.21 19.42 5.16
N PRO A 502 -6.85 19.08 3.90
CA PRO A 502 -5.50 18.67 3.55
C PRO A 502 -4.46 19.74 3.92
N SER A 503 -3.33 19.30 4.49
CA SER A 503 -2.25 20.19 4.87
C SER A 503 -1.29 20.42 3.70
N ALA A 504 -1.18 21.64 3.20
CA ALA A 504 -0.29 21.98 2.10
C ALA A 504 1.17 21.56 2.37
N ARG A 505 1.65 21.66 3.62
CA ARG A 505 3.00 21.25 4.01
C ARG A 505 3.17 19.72 3.92
N THR A 506 2.21 18.95 4.42
CA THR A 506 2.25 17.47 4.36
C THR A 506 2.23 17.00 2.93
N ILE A 507 1.31 17.56 2.11
CA ILE A 507 1.21 17.25 0.69
C ILE A 507 2.52 17.53 -0.04
N TRP A 508 3.13 18.72 0.19
CA TRP A 508 4.38 19.09 -0.46
C TRP A 508 5.53 18.14 -0.12
N ILE A 509 5.68 17.78 1.16
CA ILE A 509 6.72 16.83 1.61
C ILE A 509 6.52 15.48 0.94
N TYR A 510 5.29 14.96 0.96
CA TYR A 510 4.94 13.68 0.34
C TYR A 510 5.24 13.67 -1.15
N VAL A 511 4.78 14.68 -1.88
CA VAL A 511 5.01 14.79 -3.33
C VAL A 511 6.49 14.87 -3.65
N TRP A 512 7.24 15.69 -2.90
CA TRP A 512 8.68 15.84 -3.10
C TRP A 512 9.44 14.52 -2.87
N GLU A 513 9.10 13.78 -1.83
CA GLU A 513 9.68 12.45 -1.59
C GLU A 513 9.40 11.47 -2.74
N LYS A 514 8.16 11.43 -3.24
CA LYS A 514 7.79 10.56 -4.36
C LYS A 514 8.49 10.95 -5.66
N VAL A 515 8.56 12.24 -5.96
CA VAL A 515 9.27 12.77 -7.13
C VAL A 515 10.77 12.49 -7.04
N LYS A 516 11.38 12.71 -5.86
CA LYS A 516 12.79 12.38 -5.62
C LYS A 516 13.05 10.88 -5.78
N ASP A 517 12.16 10.02 -5.26
CA ASP A 517 12.24 8.58 -5.42
C ASP A 517 12.14 8.16 -6.90
N TYR A 518 11.27 8.80 -7.68
CA TYR A 518 11.16 8.57 -9.12
C TYR A 518 12.46 8.96 -9.85
N LEU A 519 12.95 10.18 -9.64
CA LEU A 519 14.16 10.67 -10.31
C LEU A 519 15.40 9.85 -9.96
N THR A 520 15.59 9.49 -8.69
CA THR A 520 16.79 8.77 -8.27
C THR A 520 16.77 7.29 -8.61
N LYS A 521 15.60 6.63 -8.59
CA LYS A 521 15.49 5.18 -8.74
C LYS A 521 15.04 4.75 -10.14
N ALA A 522 13.93 5.31 -10.62
CA ALA A 522 13.44 5.02 -11.96
C ALA A 522 14.31 5.72 -13.01
N GLY A 523 14.68 6.99 -12.77
CA GLY A 523 15.49 7.77 -13.69
C GLY A 523 16.85 7.12 -14.00
N THR A 524 17.58 6.62 -13.00
CA THR A 524 18.85 5.94 -13.26
C THR A 524 18.71 4.65 -14.07
N VAL A 525 17.64 3.87 -13.80
CA VAL A 525 17.38 2.62 -14.53
C VAL A 525 16.98 2.92 -15.97
N ILE A 526 16.11 3.93 -16.18
CA ILE A 526 15.67 4.34 -17.53
C ILE A 526 16.87 4.87 -18.33
N PHE A 527 17.72 5.70 -17.71
CA PHE A 527 18.93 6.23 -18.36
C PHE A 527 19.88 5.13 -18.83
N LEU A 528 20.18 4.15 -17.96
CA LEU A 528 21.02 3.01 -18.35
C LEU A 528 20.36 2.15 -19.42
N ALA A 529 19.05 1.94 -19.33
CA ALA A 529 18.30 1.21 -20.33
C ALA A 529 18.29 1.93 -21.70
N SER A 530 18.19 3.25 -21.73
CA SER A 530 18.25 4.04 -22.98
C SER A 530 19.61 3.88 -23.67
N ILE A 531 20.70 3.94 -22.92
CA ILE A 531 22.04 3.69 -23.47
C ILE A 531 22.16 2.26 -23.99
N ALA A 532 21.70 1.26 -23.23
CA ALA A 532 21.72 -0.13 -23.68
C ALA A 532 20.90 -0.35 -24.95
N MET A 533 19.71 0.25 -25.03
CA MET A 533 18.87 0.20 -26.24
C MET A 533 19.52 0.90 -27.42
N TRP A 534 20.12 2.08 -27.20
CA TRP A 534 20.86 2.77 -28.24
C TRP A 534 22.00 1.89 -28.78
N LEU A 535 22.78 1.22 -27.90
CA LEU A 535 23.82 0.28 -28.31
C LEU A 535 23.25 -0.88 -29.14
N LEU A 536 22.15 -1.48 -28.71
CA LEU A 536 21.52 -2.59 -29.43
C LEU A 536 21.01 -2.20 -30.82
N LEU A 537 20.55 -0.95 -31.01
CA LEU A 537 19.96 -0.49 -32.26
C LEU A 537 20.98 0.11 -33.22
N ASN A 538 22.12 0.60 -32.74
CA ASN A 538 23.11 1.30 -33.56
C ASN A 538 24.44 0.53 -33.74
N PHE A 539 24.58 -0.65 -33.11
CA PHE A 539 25.74 -1.52 -33.28
C PHE A 539 25.35 -2.88 -33.84
N GLY A 540 26.15 -3.37 -34.77
CA GLY A 540 26.06 -4.70 -35.34
C GLY A 540 27.40 -5.42 -35.33
N ILE A 541 27.48 -6.58 -35.98
CA ILE A 541 28.70 -7.41 -36.07
C ILE A 541 29.88 -6.65 -36.69
N HIS A 542 29.59 -5.69 -37.58
CA HIS A 542 30.59 -4.88 -38.31
C HIS A 542 30.91 -3.55 -37.60
N GLY A 543 30.40 -3.31 -36.40
CA GLY A 543 30.61 -2.08 -35.62
C GLY A 543 29.40 -1.17 -35.67
N TYR A 544 29.60 0.17 -35.61
CA TYR A 544 28.55 1.17 -35.70
C TYR A 544 27.89 1.14 -37.09
N THR A 545 26.56 1.02 -37.08
CA THR A 545 25.76 1.02 -38.33
C THR A 545 24.65 2.05 -38.27
N ASN A 546 24.40 2.73 -39.39
CA ASN A 546 23.23 3.61 -39.55
C ASN A 546 22.00 2.84 -40.06
N GLU A 547 22.21 1.59 -40.52
CA GLU A 547 21.11 0.72 -40.97
C GLU A 547 20.68 -0.21 -39.82
N MET A 548 19.50 0.03 -39.27
CA MET A 548 18.95 -0.75 -38.17
C MET A 548 18.79 -2.25 -38.48
N SER A 549 18.70 -2.60 -39.79
CA SER A 549 18.60 -4.00 -40.25
C SER A 549 19.86 -4.83 -39.95
N GLU A 550 21.02 -4.19 -39.81
CA GLU A 550 22.31 -4.84 -39.51
C GLU A 550 22.66 -4.78 -38.01
N SER A 551 21.80 -4.18 -37.21
CA SER A 551 22.02 -4.02 -35.78
C SER A 551 21.86 -5.35 -35.00
N PHE A 552 22.46 -5.41 -33.77
CA PHE A 552 22.17 -6.50 -32.83
C PHE A 552 20.68 -6.57 -32.48
N GLY A 553 19.98 -5.44 -32.44
CA GLY A 553 18.54 -5.39 -32.26
C GLY A 553 17.79 -6.17 -33.34
N ALA A 554 18.16 -5.99 -34.62
CA ALA A 554 17.57 -6.75 -35.73
C ALA A 554 17.88 -8.25 -35.61
N ALA A 555 19.11 -8.62 -35.28
CA ALA A 555 19.49 -10.02 -35.07
C ALA A 555 18.66 -10.71 -33.96
N ILE A 556 18.49 -10.02 -32.83
CA ILE A 556 17.60 -10.49 -31.74
C ILE A 556 16.14 -10.53 -32.23
N GLY A 557 15.69 -9.52 -32.97
CA GLY A 557 14.37 -9.48 -33.59
C GLY A 557 14.10 -10.71 -34.44
N HIS A 558 15.01 -11.07 -35.34
CA HIS A 558 14.92 -12.27 -36.17
C HIS A 558 14.90 -13.56 -35.35
N PHE A 559 15.66 -13.64 -34.29
CA PHE A 559 15.64 -14.78 -33.36
C PHE A 559 14.29 -14.96 -32.65
N ILE A 560 13.58 -13.87 -32.33
CA ILE A 560 12.29 -13.87 -31.65
C ILE A 560 11.10 -14.11 -32.61
N VAL A 561 11.25 -13.78 -33.90
CA VAL A 561 10.19 -13.92 -34.93
C VAL A 561 9.49 -15.29 -34.89
N PRO A 562 10.17 -16.45 -34.76
CA PRO A 562 9.49 -17.75 -34.72
C PRO A 562 8.50 -17.87 -33.55
N VAL A 563 8.77 -17.23 -32.42
CA VAL A 563 7.90 -17.23 -31.22
C VAL A 563 6.71 -16.29 -31.41
N LEU A 564 6.89 -15.20 -32.14
CA LEU A 564 5.83 -14.22 -32.42
C LEU A 564 4.96 -14.57 -33.64
N LYS A 565 5.43 -15.43 -34.54
CA LYS A 565 4.68 -15.85 -35.73
C LYS A 565 3.31 -16.48 -35.41
N PRO A 566 3.16 -17.37 -34.41
CA PRO A 566 1.87 -17.97 -34.05
C PRO A 566 0.82 -16.98 -33.56
N ILE A 567 1.23 -15.79 -33.12
CA ILE A 567 0.34 -14.72 -32.65
C ILE A 567 0.14 -13.60 -33.69
N GLY A 568 0.55 -13.85 -34.94
CA GLY A 568 0.43 -12.89 -36.03
C GLY A 568 1.43 -11.72 -36.01
N LEU A 569 2.44 -11.76 -35.14
CA LEU A 569 3.44 -10.69 -34.97
C LEU A 569 4.85 -11.10 -35.46
N GLY A 570 4.90 -11.97 -36.48
CA GLY A 570 6.12 -12.55 -37.02
C GLY A 570 6.98 -11.61 -37.90
N TYR A 571 7.08 -10.36 -37.55
CA TYR A 571 7.87 -9.32 -38.22
C TYR A 571 9.02 -8.89 -37.33
N TRP A 572 10.26 -8.91 -37.85
CA TRP A 572 11.44 -8.55 -37.04
C TRP A 572 11.38 -7.08 -36.57
N GLN A 573 10.82 -6.17 -37.43
CA GLN A 573 10.64 -4.77 -37.05
C GLN A 573 9.70 -4.64 -35.81
N ILE A 574 8.61 -5.40 -35.79
CA ILE A 574 7.68 -5.41 -34.66
C ILE A 574 8.37 -6.01 -33.41
N ALA A 575 9.16 -7.09 -33.57
CA ALA A 575 9.92 -7.66 -32.47
C ALA A 575 10.90 -6.66 -31.85
N VAL A 576 11.63 -5.92 -32.67
CA VAL A 576 12.55 -4.85 -32.23
C VAL A 576 11.80 -3.71 -31.54
N ALA A 577 10.68 -3.26 -32.11
CA ALA A 577 9.84 -2.22 -31.52
C ALA A 577 9.27 -2.65 -30.14
N LEU A 578 8.89 -3.91 -29.98
CA LEU A 578 8.44 -4.46 -28.70
C LEU A 578 9.56 -4.52 -27.66
N ILE A 579 10.79 -4.84 -28.05
CA ILE A 579 11.97 -4.79 -27.17
C ILE A 579 12.23 -3.34 -26.74
N ALA A 580 12.24 -2.39 -27.68
CA ALA A 580 12.39 -0.98 -27.40
C ALA A 580 11.29 -0.46 -26.44
N GLY A 581 10.06 -0.92 -26.61
CA GLY A 581 8.90 -0.62 -25.76
C GLY A 581 8.97 -1.16 -24.33
N ILE A 582 9.98 -1.95 -23.96
CA ILE A 582 10.24 -2.30 -22.56
C ILE A 582 10.89 -1.10 -21.84
N SER A 583 11.66 -0.27 -22.54
CA SER A 583 12.21 0.96 -21.95
C SER A 583 11.09 1.95 -21.58
N ALA A 584 10.27 2.31 -22.57
CA ALA A 584 9.07 3.13 -22.42
C ALA A 584 8.05 2.73 -23.49
N LYS A 585 6.77 2.62 -23.13
CA LYS A 585 5.75 2.01 -24.00
C LYS A 585 5.48 2.79 -25.28
N GLU A 586 5.53 4.11 -25.22
CA GLU A 586 5.36 5.00 -26.37
C GLU A 586 6.45 4.82 -27.43
N VAL A 587 7.63 4.34 -27.05
CA VAL A 587 8.76 4.07 -27.97
C VAL A 587 8.39 2.99 -29.00
N VAL A 588 7.41 2.13 -28.73
CA VAL A 588 6.91 1.16 -29.73
C VAL A 588 6.47 1.88 -31.02
N VAL A 589 5.73 3.00 -30.90
CA VAL A 589 5.22 3.76 -32.02
C VAL A 589 6.35 4.39 -32.85
N SER A 590 7.26 5.10 -32.18
CA SER A 590 8.39 5.75 -32.84
C SER A 590 9.36 4.74 -33.44
N SER A 591 9.65 3.64 -32.76
CA SER A 591 10.48 2.56 -33.30
C SER A 591 9.86 1.89 -34.51
N CYS A 592 8.54 1.61 -34.48
CA CYS A 592 7.85 1.12 -35.67
C CYS A 592 7.99 2.10 -36.86
N ALA A 593 7.77 3.41 -36.65
CA ALA A 593 7.89 4.41 -37.70
C ALA A 593 9.30 4.41 -38.30
N VAL A 594 10.34 4.49 -37.50
CA VAL A 594 11.73 4.52 -37.95
C VAL A 594 12.12 3.22 -38.66
N LEU A 595 11.75 2.05 -38.13
CA LEU A 595 12.06 0.75 -38.73
C LEU A 595 11.35 0.49 -40.07
N PHE A 596 10.26 1.21 -40.34
CA PHE A 596 9.59 1.23 -41.65
C PHE A 596 9.96 2.47 -42.52
N GLY A 597 10.96 3.26 -42.10
CA GLY A 597 11.50 4.40 -42.88
C GLY A 597 10.61 5.64 -42.88
N ILE A 598 9.79 5.85 -41.85
CA ILE A 598 8.83 6.95 -41.77
C ILE A 598 9.28 7.95 -40.70
N ALA A 599 9.55 9.19 -41.11
CA ALA A 599 10.09 10.24 -40.24
C ALA A 599 9.07 10.81 -39.25
N ASN A 600 7.79 10.91 -39.60
CA ASN A 600 6.75 11.46 -38.71
C ASN A 600 5.43 10.71 -38.89
N VAL A 601 5.14 9.86 -37.89
CA VAL A 601 3.93 9.02 -37.90
C VAL A 601 2.69 9.76 -37.37
N ASN A 602 2.85 10.90 -36.73
CA ASN A 602 1.74 11.69 -36.19
C ASN A 602 1.01 12.52 -37.25
N SER A 603 1.58 12.63 -38.48
CA SER A 603 0.91 13.27 -39.61
C SER A 603 0.01 12.29 -40.36
N ALA A 604 -1.08 12.76 -40.95
CA ALA A 604 -1.98 11.93 -41.75
C ALA A 604 -1.25 11.23 -42.91
N ALA A 605 -0.28 11.90 -43.52
CA ALA A 605 0.56 11.33 -44.57
C ALA A 605 1.49 10.23 -44.03
N GLY A 606 2.09 10.43 -42.88
CA GLY A 606 2.96 9.43 -42.23
C GLY A 606 2.19 8.20 -41.79
N MET A 607 1.00 8.36 -41.19
CA MET A 607 0.11 7.23 -40.87
C MET A 607 -0.27 6.42 -42.13
N GLY A 608 -0.59 7.11 -43.22
CA GLY A 608 -0.90 6.45 -44.49
C GLY A 608 0.29 5.66 -45.06
N ALA A 609 1.50 6.23 -45.00
CA ALA A 609 2.72 5.58 -45.43
C ALA A 609 3.04 4.33 -44.57
N LEU A 610 2.87 4.42 -43.26
CA LEU A 610 3.06 3.29 -42.36
C LEU A 610 2.04 2.18 -42.61
N HIS A 611 0.76 2.56 -42.84
CA HIS A 611 -0.28 1.62 -43.21
C HIS A 611 0.04 0.85 -44.50
N GLN A 612 0.54 1.54 -45.52
CA GLN A 612 0.93 0.92 -46.79
C GLN A 612 2.15 0.00 -46.62
N ALA A 613 3.17 0.44 -45.85
CA ALA A 613 4.38 -0.37 -45.60
C ALA A 613 4.05 -1.64 -44.81
N LEU A 614 3.22 -1.55 -43.78
CA LEU A 614 2.73 -2.70 -43.01
C LEU A 614 1.85 -3.61 -43.87
N GLY A 615 0.94 -3.05 -44.66
CA GLY A 615 0.09 -3.81 -45.60
C GLY A 615 0.88 -4.56 -46.65
N ALA A 616 1.93 -3.95 -47.22
CA ALA A 616 2.85 -4.60 -48.17
C ALA A 616 3.61 -5.78 -47.52
N ALA A 617 3.88 -5.70 -46.21
CA ALA A 617 4.46 -6.81 -45.42
C ALA A 617 3.44 -7.90 -45.07
N GLY A 618 2.15 -7.73 -45.39
CA GLY A 618 1.08 -8.69 -45.01
C GLY A 618 0.48 -8.48 -43.61
N PHE A 619 0.74 -7.32 -43.00
CA PHE A 619 0.20 -6.99 -41.66
C PHE A 619 -1.22 -6.42 -41.82
N GLY A 620 -2.21 -7.13 -41.30
CA GLY A 620 -3.62 -6.80 -41.43
C GLY A 620 -4.27 -6.31 -40.11
N MET A 621 -5.61 -6.18 -40.15
CA MET A 621 -6.41 -5.72 -39.00
C MET A 621 -6.25 -6.63 -37.79
N VAL A 622 -6.24 -7.96 -37.97
CA VAL A 622 -6.09 -8.93 -36.89
C VAL A 622 -4.70 -8.83 -36.23
N ASN A 623 -3.65 -8.63 -37.07
CA ASN A 623 -2.28 -8.44 -36.56
C ASN A 623 -2.17 -7.16 -35.73
N ALA A 624 -2.83 -6.07 -36.19
CA ALA A 624 -2.88 -4.81 -35.43
C ALA A 624 -3.56 -4.97 -34.09
N TYR A 625 -4.69 -5.72 -34.04
CA TYR A 625 -5.39 -5.99 -32.78
C TYR A 625 -4.56 -6.86 -31.85
N CYS A 626 -3.91 -7.91 -32.35
CA CYS A 626 -2.98 -8.74 -31.59
C CYS A 626 -1.79 -7.93 -31.05
N LEU A 627 -1.25 -6.99 -31.83
CA LEU A 627 -0.20 -6.10 -31.37
C LEU A 627 -0.66 -5.20 -30.21
N MET A 628 -1.87 -4.64 -30.30
CA MET A 628 -2.45 -3.83 -29.23
C MET A 628 -2.64 -4.65 -27.95
N ILE A 629 -3.18 -5.87 -28.04
CA ILE A 629 -3.33 -6.80 -26.89
C ILE A 629 -1.97 -7.18 -26.33
N PHE A 630 -1.02 -7.52 -27.17
CA PHE A 630 0.32 -7.85 -26.74
C PHE A 630 0.97 -6.69 -25.98
N CYS A 631 0.89 -5.46 -26.55
CA CYS A 631 1.39 -4.24 -25.91
C CYS A 631 0.67 -3.91 -24.59
N LEU A 632 -0.61 -4.29 -24.45
CA LEU A 632 -1.36 -4.17 -23.21
C LEU A 632 -0.80 -5.07 -22.10
N LEU A 633 -0.56 -6.33 -22.41
CA LEU A 633 -0.35 -7.37 -21.39
C LEU A 633 1.12 -7.76 -21.16
N TYR A 634 2.04 -7.46 -22.12
CA TYR A 634 3.44 -7.88 -22.01
C TYR A 634 4.22 -7.10 -20.95
N ILE A 635 5.46 -7.49 -20.75
CA ILE A 635 6.41 -6.95 -19.78
C ILE A 635 6.24 -5.44 -19.60
N PRO A 636 6.04 -4.93 -18.37
CA PRO A 636 5.91 -3.50 -18.10
C PRO A 636 7.23 -2.77 -18.36
N CYS A 637 7.22 -1.44 -18.32
CA CYS A 637 8.44 -0.65 -18.52
C CYS A 637 9.47 -0.93 -17.40
N PHE A 638 10.76 -0.67 -17.68
CA PHE A 638 11.86 -0.87 -16.74
C PHE A 638 11.64 -0.15 -15.41
N ALA A 639 11.02 1.03 -15.42
CA ALA A 639 10.66 1.75 -14.20
C ALA A 639 9.72 0.95 -13.30
N THR A 640 8.72 0.31 -13.89
CA THR A 640 7.77 -0.56 -13.15
C THR A 640 8.47 -1.81 -12.63
N LEU A 641 9.32 -2.46 -13.42
CA LEU A 641 10.10 -3.63 -12.99
C LEU A 641 11.03 -3.28 -11.81
N ALA A 642 11.74 -2.16 -11.89
CA ALA A 642 12.59 -1.68 -10.80
C ALA A 642 11.78 -1.41 -9.52
N THR A 643 10.56 -0.88 -9.68
CA THR A 643 9.65 -0.64 -8.56
C THR A 643 9.14 -1.96 -7.96
N ILE A 644 8.72 -2.93 -8.79
CA ILE A 644 8.33 -4.27 -8.33
C ILE A 644 9.47 -4.92 -7.54
N ARG A 645 10.71 -4.85 -8.03
CA ARG A 645 11.88 -5.37 -7.31
C ARG A 645 12.04 -4.70 -5.94
N LYS A 646 11.89 -3.39 -5.88
CA LYS A 646 12.04 -2.62 -4.65
C LYS A 646 10.95 -2.95 -3.64
N GLU A 647 9.69 -2.94 -4.09
CA GLU A 647 8.52 -3.15 -3.22
C GLU A 647 8.39 -4.61 -2.74
N SER A 648 8.78 -5.57 -3.57
CA SER A 648 8.77 -6.98 -3.19
C SER A 648 10.02 -7.43 -2.43
N GLY A 649 11.10 -6.63 -2.44
CA GLY A 649 12.41 -7.03 -1.90
C GLY A 649 13.07 -8.19 -2.65
N SER A 650 12.49 -8.69 -3.77
CA SER A 650 12.91 -9.92 -4.45
C SER A 650 13.16 -9.73 -5.95
N THR A 651 14.40 -9.95 -6.37
CA THR A 651 14.74 -9.99 -7.81
C THR A 651 14.07 -11.20 -8.51
N LYS A 652 13.91 -12.33 -7.80
CA LYS A 652 13.24 -13.52 -8.34
C LYS A 652 11.78 -13.23 -8.66
N PHE A 653 11.07 -12.53 -7.77
CA PHE A 653 9.69 -12.16 -8.00
C PHE A 653 9.54 -11.19 -9.18
N MET A 654 10.44 -10.23 -9.34
CA MET A 654 10.45 -9.32 -10.49
C MET A 654 10.53 -10.10 -11.82
N PHE A 655 11.45 -11.06 -11.94
CA PHE A 655 11.57 -11.88 -13.16
C PHE A 655 10.36 -12.81 -13.35
N LEU A 656 9.81 -13.35 -12.26
CA LEU A 656 8.60 -14.14 -12.32
C LEU A 656 7.42 -13.31 -12.83
N ALA A 657 7.22 -12.09 -12.31
CA ALA A 657 6.18 -11.18 -12.77
C ALA A 657 6.34 -10.82 -14.25
N ALA A 658 7.56 -10.49 -14.69
CA ALA A 658 7.85 -10.19 -16.09
C ALA A 658 7.57 -11.39 -17.02
N GLY A 659 8.02 -12.59 -16.64
CA GLY A 659 7.76 -13.81 -17.39
C GLY A 659 6.29 -14.18 -17.44
N PHE A 660 5.58 -14.06 -16.32
CA PHE A 660 4.15 -14.30 -16.25
C PHE A 660 3.36 -13.38 -17.18
N GLN A 661 3.67 -12.08 -17.16
CA GLN A 661 3.01 -11.11 -18.03
C GLN A 661 3.30 -11.39 -19.52
N LEU A 662 4.53 -11.78 -19.86
CA LEU A 662 4.89 -12.15 -21.23
C LEU A 662 4.07 -13.38 -21.71
N VAL A 663 3.94 -14.39 -20.85
CA VAL A 663 3.13 -15.59 -21.16
C VAL A 663 1.66 -15.23 -21.33
N MET A 664 1.10 -14.39 -20.47
CA MET A 664 -0.28 -13.93 -20.57
C MET A 664 -0.53 -13.12 -21.85
N ALA A 665 0.40 -12.23 -22.21
CA ALA A 665 0.33 -11.49 -23.45
C ALA A 665 0.35 -12.38 -24.69
N TRP A 666 1.23 -13.39 -24.68
CA TRP A 666 1.34 -14.34 -25.76
C TRP A 666 0.06 -15.19 -25.89
N LEU A 667 -0.44 -15.73 -24.78
CA LEU A 667 -1.66 -16.56 -24.76
C LEU A 667 -2.89 -15.77 -25.21
N ALA A 668 -3.08 -14.54 -24.72
CA ALA A 668 -4.20 -13.71 -25.10
C ALA A 668 -4.15 -13.34 -26.61
N SER A 669 -2.99 -12.96 -27.11
CA SER A 669 -2.80 -12.67 -28.54
C SER A 669 -2.96 -13.91 -29.40
N PHE A 670 -2.50 -15.10 -28.93
CA PHE A 670 -2.66 -16.36 -29.62
C PHE A 670 -4.14 -16.72 -29.78
N VAL A 671 -4.91 -16.64 -28.69
CA VAL A 671 -6.34 -16.93 -28.74
C VAL A 671 -7.04 -16.01 -29.74
N VAL A 672 -6.75 -14.73 -29.73
CA VAL A 672 -7.37 -13.77 -30.65
C VAL A 672 -6.96 -14.04 -32.10
N PHE A 673 -5.68 -14.31 -32.35
CA PHE A 673 -5.19 -14.59 -33.71
C PHE A 673 -5.73 -15.89 -34.29
N GLN A 674 -6.04 -16.91 -33.47
CA GLN A 674 -6.60 -18.18 -33.94
C GLN A 674 -8.13 -18.11 -34.13
N VAL A 675 -8.82 -17.21 -33.43
CA VAL A 675 -10.28 -17.06 -33.53
C VAL A 675 -10.68 -16.17 -34.72
N PHE A 676 -9.87 -15.17 -35.04
CA PHE A 676 -10.14 -14.19 -36.11
C PHE A 676 -9.15 -14.33 -37.28
#